data_911c227a33f9eaa985d97d340ee3cb93
#
_entry.id   911c227a33f9eaa985d97d340ee3cb93
#
_cell.length_a   1.000
_cell.length_b   1.000
_cell.length_c   1.000
_cell.angle_alpha   90.00
_cell.angle_beta   90.00
_cell.angle_gamma   90.00
#
_symmetry.space_group_name_H-M   'P 1'
#
loop_
_entity.id
_entity.type
_entity.pdbx_description
1 polymer ?
#
loop_
_entity_poly.entity_id
_entity_poly.type
_entity_poly.pdbx_seq_one_letter_code
_entity_poly.pdbx_strand_id
1 'polypeptide(L)'
;KDSQQAGRGEKEPAHTARPPERKRRTISTDRPPSARARKKMTYEYDIIVVGGGHAGCEAAAAAAKLGAQTLLITMDMGKFANMSCNPAVGGVAKGQIVREIDALGGHMGIITDRTAIQFRMLNRSKGSAMWSPRAQCDKARFSESWRQVLENTENLRIWQDTVDRLTVEKRTDSDSELSENQYIITGVHTVMGVLFKARAVILTNGTFLNGLMHTGRASAPGGRGGDGVSYGLTEYLCSLGFEAGRMKTGTPARIDGRSVDFTALEPQYGDEKPAKFSFLPSSKSVINQIPCYLVHTTAEVHDILREGFADSPLFNGTIQGIGPRYCPSIEDKLRTFADKDSHQLFLEPEGRETNEYYLNGFSSSLPLDVQIKALSKVRGFEKVHIYRPGYAIEYDYFPPTQLKHTLETKRVDNLYFAGQINGTTGYEEAAAQGLMAGINASLKLQDKAPFVLARDEAYIGVLIDDLVTKGVDEPYRMFTSRAEYRILLRQDNADLRLTPKAIELGLASSERREAFERTNRLTQHLIDFIRQRSVGKEEINGYLQSIGTNPLEQGRKLYDILLRNGVSIEGLTTVLSDLNSFIHENDIDEEIVEEAEIQIKYRGYIERERFIAEKMRRLENIRLRPDFDYNALTSLTIEARQKLSRIKPQTIGQASRIPGVSPADINVLLIFFGR
;
A
#
# COMPACT_ATOMS: atom_id res chain seq x y z
N LYS A 1 24.97 -69.62 -38.52
CA LYS A 1 26.25 -70.11 -39.13
C LYS A 1 27.32 -69.20 -38.60
N ASP A 2 27.94 -69.75 -37.64
CA ASP A 2 29.37 -70.02 -37.40
C ASP A 2 30.16 -68.73 -37.09
N SER A 3 30.56 -68.61 -35.94
CA SER A 3 31.52 -69.34 -35.08
C SER A 3 32.91 -68.69 -35.13
N GLN A 4 33.38 -68.58 -33.96
CA GLN A 4 34.71 -68.86 -33.35
C GLN A 4 35.57 -67.65 -33.07
N GLN A 5 35.75 -67.32 -31.83
CA GLN A 5 36.71 -67.84 -30.82
C GLN A 5 38.13 -67.28 -30.94
N ALA A 6 38.48 -66.64 -29.86
CA ALA A 6 39.67 -66.84 -29.04
C ALA A 6 40.96 -66.11 -29.38
N GLY A 7 41.57 -65.54 -28.38
CA GLY A 7 42.98 -65.24 -28.29
C GLY A 7 43.37 -64.26 -27.19
N ARG A 8 43.65 -64.79 -26.01
CA ARG A 8 44.39 -64.09 -24.93
C ARG A 8 45.80 -63.76 -25.35
N GLY A 9 46.29 -62.60 -24.98
CA GLY A 9 47.67 -62.20 -25.05
C GLY A 9 47.96 -61.04 -24.11
N GLU A 10 48.44 -61.40 -22.93
CA GLU A 10 49.11 -60.50 -22.01
C GLU A 10 50.41 -60.00 -22.62
N LYS A 11 50.69 -58.68 -22.49
CA LYS A 11 52.07 -58.18 -22.38
C LYS A 11 52.08 -56.85 -21.64
N GLU A 12 52.97 -56.81 -20.67
CA GLU A 12 53.36 -55.80 -19.73
C GLU A 12 54.00 -54.55 -20.36
N PRO A 13 54.39 -53.54 -19.54
CA PRO A 13 54.20 -52.11 -19.87
C PRO A 13 55.48 -51.47 -20.42
N ALA A 14 55.32 -50.43 -21.20
CA ALA A 14 56.44 -49.64 -21.68
C ALA A 14 56.27 -48.15 -21.41
N HIS A 15 57.22 -47.71 -20.61
CA HIS A 15 57.85 -46.39 -20.55
C HIS A 15 57.01 -45.10 -20.57
N THR A 16 56.99 -44.47 -19.41
CA THR A 16 56.79 -43.03 -19.11
C THR A 16 57.65 -42.14 -19.98
N ALA A 17 57.01 -41.34 -20.82
CA ALA A 17 57.65 -40.16 -21.44
C ALA A 17 57.20 -38.93 -20.65
N ARG A 18 58.16 -38.24 -20.04
CA ARG A 18 57.96 -36.91 -19.40
C ARG A 18 57.61 -35.86 -20.47
N PRO A 19 56.67 -34.94 -20.23
CA PRO A 19 56.46 -33.79 -21.10
C PRO A 19 57.60 -32.77 -20.94
N PRO A 20 57.92 -31.98 -21.97
CA PRO A 20 59.07 -31.07 -21.99
C PRO A 20 58.83 -29.88 -21.03
N GLU A 21 59.88 -29.51 -20.28
CA GLU A 21 59.95 -28.33 -19.44
C GLU A 21 59.66 -27.05 -20.24
N ARG A 22 58.57 -26.37 -19.92
CA ARG A 22 58.31 -24.98 -20.34
C ARG A 22 59.28 -24.04 -19.58
N LYS A 23 60.21 -23.46 -20.31
CA LYS A 23 61.09 -22.38 -19.84
C LYS A 23 60.22 -21.26 -19.23
N ARG A 24 60.39 -21.01 -17.95
CA ARG A 24 59.91 -19.84 -17.26
C ARG A 24 60.49 -18.60 -17.89
N ARG A 25 59.69 -17.83 -18.61
CA ARG A 25 60.02 -16.44 -18.95
C ARG A 25 59.97 -15.65 -17.67
N THR A 26 61.06 -15.14 -17.21
CA THR A 26 61.19 -14.10 -16.20
C THR A 26 60.45 -12.86 -16.73
N ILE A 27 59.28 -12.57 -16.15
CA ILE A 27 58.59 -11.31 -16.37
C ILE A 27 59.34 -10.27 -15.55
N SER A 28 59.90 -9.29 -16.21
CA SER A 28 60.55 -8.14 -15.59
C SER A 28 59.51 -7.41 -14.74
N THR A 29 59.89 -7.11 -13.51
CA THR A 29 59.13 -6.26 -12.61
C THR A 29 59.25 -4.80 -13.01
N ASP A 30 58.62 -4.43 -14.10
CA ASP A 30 58.38 -3.03 -14.40
C ASP A 30 57.30 -2.51 -13.49
N ARG A 31 57.57 -1.41 -12.83
CA ARG A 31 56.70 -0.68 -11.89
C ARG A 31 55.28 -0.56 -12.44
N PRO A 32 54.26 -0.76 -11.61
CA PRO A 32 52.87 -0.50 -12.05
C PRO A 32 52.77 0.97 -12.49
N PRO A 33 52.08 1.22 -13.62
CA PRO A 33 51.86 2.60 -14.05
C PRO A 33 51.18 3.38 -12.94
N SER A 34 51.73 4.55 -12.65
CA SER A 34 51.18 5.51 -11.66
C SER A 34 49.66 5.51 -11.71
N ALA A 35 49.02 5.33 -10.59
CA ALA A 35 47.58 5.40 -10.44
C ALA A 35 47.10 6.77 -10.94
N ARG A 36 46.83 6.90 -12.23
CA ARG A 36 45.92 7.93 -12.73
C ARG A 36 44.62 7.67 -11.99
N ALA A 37 44.29 8.57 -11.07
CA ALA A 37 43.00 8.56 -10.40
C ALA A 37 41.95 8.42 -11.51
N ARG A 38 41.34 7.25 -11.62
CA ARG A 38 40.15 7.04 -12.46
C ARG A 38 39.15 8.05 -11.91
N LYS A 39 38.85 9.09 -12.68
CA LYS A 39 37.77 10.00 -12.39
C LYS A 39 36.54 9.12 -12.19
N LYS A 40 36.13 8.89 -10.93
CA LYS A 40 34.91 8.13 -10.63
C LYS A 40 33.80 8.87 -11.36
N MET A 41 33.15 8.21 -12.30
CA MET A 41 31.99 8.77 -12.97
C MET A 41 30.92 8.95 -11.88
N THR A 42 30.60 10.18 -11.57
CA THR A 42 29.61 10.53 -10.55
C THR A 42 28.36 10.96 -11.29
N TYR A 43 27.27 10.29 -11.00
CA TYR A 43 25.94 10.64 -11.51
C TYR A 43 25.24 11.47 -10.44
N GLU A 44 24.70 12.61 -10.81
CA GLU A 44 24.04 13.56 -9.89
C GLU A 44 22.56 13.68 -10.23
N TYR A 45 21.71 13.59 -9.21
CA TYR A 45 20.26 13.70 -9.29
C TYR A 45 19.74 14.62 -8.18
N ASP A 46 18.53 15.16 -8.33
CA ASP A 46 17.85 15.86 -7.25
C ASP A 46 17.34 14.86 -6.20
N ILE A 47 16.67 13.80 -6.68
CA ILE A 47 16.06 12.78 -5.82
C ILE A 47 16.44 11.38 -6.30
N ILE A 48 16.85 10.52 -5.37
CA ILE A 48 17.02 9.09 -5.62
C ILE A 48 15.96 8.34 -4.83
N VAL A 49 15.23 7.46 -5.52
CA VAL A 49 14.27 6.52 -4.91
C VAL A 49 14.87 5.12 -4.95
N VAL A 50 14.93 4.45 -3.80
CA VAL A 50 15.52 3.11 -3.65
C VAL A 50 14.42 2.09 -3.44
N GLY A 51 14.21 1.22 -4.44
CA GLY A 51 13.19 0.18 -4.46
C GLY A 51 12.07 0.47 -5.44
N GLY A 52 11.81 -0.47 -6.37
CA GLY A 52 10.75 -0.39 -7.39
C GLY A 52 9.41 -1.00 -6.97
N GLY A 53 9.08 -1.03 -5.67
CA GLY A 53 7.77 -1.45 -5.16
C GLY A 53 6.69 -0.37 -5.33
N HIS A 54 5.47 -0.62 -4.81
CA HIS A 54 4.35 0.33 -4.92
C HIS A 54 4.70 1.73 -4.38
N ALA A 55 5.43 1.80 -3.27
CA ALA A 55 5.88 3.09 -2.72
C ALA A 55 6.89 3.78 -3.63
N GLY A 56 7.90 3.04 -4.12
CA GLY A 56 8.94 3.62 -4.96
C GLY A 56 8.43 4.08 -6.33
N CYS A 57 7.51 3.35 -6.93
CA CYS A 57 6.89 3.73 -8.20
C CYS A 57 6.10 5.05 -8.08
N GLU A 58 5.26 5.20 -7.06
CA GLU A 58 4.51 6.45 -6.82
C GLU A 58 5.44 7.60 -6.42
N ALA A 59 6.45 7.34 -5.56
CA ALA A 59 7.41 8.36 -5.15
C ALA A 59 8.21 8.92 -6.33
N ALA A 60 8.72 8.02 -7.19
CA ALA A 60 9.53 8.40 -8.34
C ALA A 60 8.71 9.16 -9.39
N ALA A 61 7.48 8.68 -9.68
CA ALA A 61 6.59 9.34 -10.62
C ALA A 61 6.18 10.74 -10.13
N ALA A 62 5.83 10.89 -8.84
CA ALA A 62 5.46 12.17 -8.26
C ALA A 62 6.62 13.16 -8.24
N ALA A 63 7.81 12.74 -7.80
CA ALA A 63 9.00 13.58 -7.75
C ALA A 63 9.39 14.09 -9.14
N ALA A 64 9.43 13.20 -10.13
CA ALA A 64 9.76 13.55 -11.51
C ALA A 64 8.73 14.49 -12.13
N LYS A 65 7.44 14.26 -11.87
CA LYS A 65 6.34 15.12 -12.36
C LYS A 65 6.39 16.54 -11.76
N LEU A 66 6.90 16.68 -10.54
CA LEU A 66 7.14 17.97 -9.89
C LEU A 66 8.45 18.65 -10.36
N GLY A 67 9.12 18.09 -11.37
CA GLY A 67 10.28 18.67 -12.04
C GLY A 67 11.64 18.25 -11.47
N ALA A 68 11.70 17.39 -10.43
CA ALA A 68 12.95 16.90 -9.89
C ALA A 68 13.62 15.89 -10.85
N GLN A 69 14.93 16.05 -11.12
CA GLN A 69 15.72 15.03 -11.80
C GLN A 69 15.82 13.80 -10.90
N THR A 70 15.06 12.78 -11.21
CA THR A 70 14.81 11.63 -10.33
C THR A 70 15.48 10.35 -10.88
N LEU A 71 16.12 9.58 -9.99
CA LEU A 71 16.62 8.24 -10.29
C LEU A 71 15.87 7.22 -9.45
N LEU A 72 15.25 6.23 -10.10
CA LEU A 72 14.69 5.06 -9.42
C LEU A 72 15.68 3.89 -9.55
N ILE A 73 16.19 3.41 -8.40
CA ILE A 73 17.07 2.24 -8.34
C ILE A 73 16.25 1.04 -7.90
N THR A 74 16.26 -0.04 -8.66
CA THR A 74 15.55 -1.28 -8.37
C THR A 74 16.41 -2.51 -8.65
N MET A 75 16.21 -3.57 -7.87
CA MET A 75 16.91 -4.85 -8.07
C MET A 75 16.49 -5.55 -9.39
N ASP A 76 15.23 -5.36 -9.81
CA ASP A 76 14.69 -6.02 -11.00
C ASP A 76 13.67 -5.10 -11.70
N MET A 77 14.01 -4.67 -12.90
CA MET A 77 13.16 -3.82 -13.75
C MET A 77 11.94 -4.57 -14.33
N GLY A 78 11.90 -5.89 -14.27
CA GLY A 78 10.74 -6.70 -14.66
C GLY A 78 9.65 -6.78 -13.59
N LYS A 79 9.87 -6.20 -12.39
CA LYS A 79 9.03 -6.41 -11.21
C LYS A 79 8.57 -5.11 -10.52
N PHE A 80 8.36 -4.04 -11.28
CA PHE A 80 7.81 -2.80 -10.73
C PHE A 80 6.44 -3.03 -10.10
N ALA A 81 6.26 -2.51 -8.88
CA ALA A 81 5.04 -2.64 -8.08
C ALA A 81 4.46 -4.07 -8.09
N ASN A 82 5.33 -5.10 -8.07
CA ASN A 82 4.90 -6.49 -8.14
C ASN A 82 4.02 -6.88 -6.95
N MET A 83 2.87 -7.47 -7.24
CA MET A 83 1.93 -7.99 -6.26
C MET A 83 2.44 -9.31 -5.66
N SER A 84 3.28 -9.21 -4.63
CA SER A 84 3.93 -10.39 -4.00
C SER A 84 2.96 -11.28 -3.23
N CYS A 85 1.87 -10.70 -2.73
CA CYS A 85 0.82 -11.38 -1.99
C CYS A 85 -0.40 -11.58 -2.92
N ASN A 86 -1.59 -11.15 -2.54
CA ASN A 86 -2.79 -11.29 -3.35
C ASN A 86 -2.77 -10.39 -4.61
N PRO A 87 -3.32 -10.86 -5.73
CA PRO A 87 -3.38 -10.09 -6.98
C PRO A 87 -4.56 -9.11 -6.99
N ALA A 88 -4.68 -8.30 -5.95
CA ALA A 88 -5.82 -7.39 -5.79
C ALA A 88 -5.41 -6.04 -5.22
N VAL A 89 -6.13 -5.00 -5.62
CA VAL A 89 -6.00 -3.62 -5.14
C VAL A 89 -7.32 -3.17 -4.53
N GLY A 90 -7.24 -2.41 -3.44
CA GLY A 90 -8.40 -1.89 -2.74
C GLY A 90 -8.96 -2.83 -1.67
N GLY A 91 -10.26 -2.70 -1.40
CA GLY A 91 -10.92 -3.32 -0.27
C GLY A 91 -11.19 -2.34 0.87
N VAL A 92 -11.64 -2.84 2.01
CA VAL A 92 -12.12 -2.02 3.14
C VAL A 92 -11.05 -1.03 3.60
N ALA A 93 -11.35 0.25 3.58
CA ALA A 93 -10.48 1.42 3.79
C ALA A 93 -9.38 1.60 2.72
N LYS A 94 -8.91 0.55 2.10
CA LYS A 94 -7.84 0.58 1.10
C LYS A 94 -8.31 1.14 -0.24
N GLY A 95 -9.55 0.81 -0.64
CA GLY A 95 -10.17 1.39 -1.82
C GLY A 95 -10.28 2.91 -1.73
N GLN A 96 -10.56 3.43 -0.55
CA GLN A 96 -10.55 4.87 -0.27
C GLN A 96 -9.15 5.48 -0.51
N ILE A 97 -8.10 4.82 -0.01
CA ILE A 97 -6.71 5.28 -0.20
C ILE A 97 -6.36 5.31 -1.70
N VAL A 98 -6.75 4.30 -2.48
CA VAL A 98 -6.47 4.28 -3.94
C VAL A 98 -7.16 5.44 -4.65
N ARG A 99 -8.43 5.74 -4.30
CA ARG A 99 -9.16 6.89 -4.82
C ARG A 99 -8.49 8.22 -4.43
N GLU A 100 -7.92 8.30 -3.23
CA GLU A 100 -7.16 9.47 -2.75
C GLU A 100 -5.82 9.62 -3.47
N ILE A 101 -5.09 8.51 -3.72
CA ILE A 101 -3.87 8.50 -4.55
C ILE A 101 -4.19 9.00 -5.95
N ASP A 102 -5.26 8.49 -6.56
CA ASP A 102 -5.69 8.92 -7.90
C ASP A 102 -6.05 10.42 -7.92
N ALA A 103 -6.84 10.90 -6.97
CA ALA A 103 -7.22 12.32 -6.87
C ALA A 103 -6.01 13.26 -6.72
N LEU A 104 -4.94 12.81 -6.04
CA LEU A 104 -3.67 13.52 -5.92
C LEU A 104 -2.77 13.42 -7.17
N GLY A 105 -3.20 12.70 -8.20
CA GLY A 105 -2.47 12.55 -9.46
C GLY A 105 -1.46 11.40 -9.49
N GLY A 106 -1.59 10.44 -8.54
CA GLY A 106 -0.88 9.16 -8.56
C GLY A 106 -1.43 8.19 -9.61
N HIS A 107 -0.80 7.05 -9.76
CA HIS A 107 -1.04 6.13 -10.89
C HIS A 107 -1.69 4.81 -10.49
N MET A 108 -1.69 4.43 -9.20
CA MET A 108 -2.18 3.11 -8.76
C MET A 108 -3.62 2.85 -9.22
N GLY A 109 -4.52 3.84 -9.11
CA GLY A 109 -5.91 3.72 -9.56
C GLY A 109 -6.03 3.48 -11.05
N ILE A 110 -5.31 4.27 -11.85
CA ILE A 110 -5.28 4.17 -13.32
C ILE A 110 -4.77 2.80 -13.79
N ILE A 111 -3.67 2.33 -13.19
CA ILE A 111 -3.07 1.04 -13.54
C ILE A 111 -3.98 -0.12 -13.09
N THR A 112 -4.64 0.03 -11.94
CA THR A 112 -5.63 -0.94 -11.47
C THR A 112 -6.76 -1.10 -12.48
N ASP A 113 -7.36 0.00 -12.94
CA ASP A 113 -8.45 -0.04 -13.92
C ASP A 113 -7.99 -0.68 -15.24
N ARG A 114 -6.78 -0.34 -15.70
CA ARG A 114 -6.18 -0.89 -16.94
C ARG A 114 -5.98 -2.41 -16.89
N THR A 115 -5.70 -2.95 -15.71
CA THR A 115 -5.28 -4.34 -15.51
C THR A 115 -6.27 -5.18 -14.72
N ALA A 116 -7.40 -4.59 -14.32
CA ALA A 116 -8.45 -5.28 -13.60
C ALA A 116 -9.00 -6.48 -14.40
N ILE A 117 -9.22 -7.58 -13.69
CA ILE A 117 -9.88 -8.77 -14.20
C ILE A 117 -11.22 -9.04 -13.51
N GLN A 118 -11.46 -8.39 -12.36
CA GLN A 118 -12.74 -8.39 -11.66
C GLN A 118 -12.83 -7.14 -10.80
N PHE A 119 -14.04 -6.59 -10.64
CA PHE A 119 -14.31 -5.46 -9.75
C PHE A 119 -15.51 -5.75 -8.84
N ARG A 120 -15.42 -5.32 -7.59
CA ARG A 120 -16.51 -5.37 -6.62
C ARG A 120 -16.51 -4.14 -5.71
N MET A 121 -17.67 -3.54 -5.51
CA MET A 121 -17.89 -2.54 -4.47
C MET A 121 -18.28 -3.25 -3.18
N LEU A 122 -17.36 -3.30 -2.20
CA LEU A 122 -17.59 -3.94 -0.91
C LEU A 122 -18.42 -3.05 0.01
N ASN A 123 -19.14 -3.67 0.94
CA ASN A 123 -19.93 -2.99 1.98
C ASN A 123 -21.09 -2.10 1.45
N ARG A 124 -21.64 -2.35 0.27
CA ARG A 124 -22.79 -1.57 -0.26
C ARG A 124 -23.95 -1.48 0.73
N SER A 125 -24.25 -2.56 1.47
CA SER A 125 -25.32 -2.60 2.46
C SER A 125 -25.09 -1.76 3.72
N LYS A 126 -23.83 -1.27 3.93
CA LYS A 126 -23.44 -0.50 5.13
C LYS A 126 -23.44 1.02 4.92
N GLY A 127 -23.91 1.49 3.76
CA GLY A 127 -23.96 2.90 3.39
C GLY A 127 -22.66 3.44 2.79
N SER A 128 -22.75 4.60 2.12
CA SER A 128 -21.70 5.17 1.28
C SER A 128 -20.37 5.45 2.01
N ALA A 129 -20.42 5.78 3.31
CA ALA A 129 -19.23 5.97 4.13
C ALA A 129 -18.36 4.70 4.29
N MET A 130 -18.93 3.52 4.01
CA MET A 130 -18.27 2.22 4.14
C MET A 130 -18.00 1.57 2.79
N TRP A 131 -18.51 2.12 1.69
CA TRP A 131 -18.28 1.59 0.36
C TRP A 131 -16.79 1.58 0.05
N SER A 132 -16.30 0.46 -0.42
CA SER A 132 -14.89 0.23 -0.58
C SER A 132 -14.63 -0.54 -1.87
N PRO A 133 -14.14 0.13 -2.94
CA PRO A 133 -13.84 -0.53 -4.20
C PRO A 133 -12.69 -1.53 -4.05
N ARG A 134 -12.81 -2.67 -4.73
CA ARG A 134 -11.78 -3.71 -4.82
C ARG A 134 -11.74 -4.28 -6.22
N ALA A 135 -10.55 -4.37 -6.80
CA ALA A 135 -10.33 -5.05 -8.07
C ALA A 135 -9.32 -6.19 -7.92
N GLN A 136 -9.62 -7.32 -8.54
CA GLN A 136 -8.59 -8.31 -8.89
C GLN A 136 -7.88 -7.83 -10.14
N CYS A 137 -6.57 -7.97 -10.18
CA CYS A 137 -5.74 -7.50 -11.27
C CYS A 137 -4.97 -8.65 -11.93
N ASP A 138 -4.69 -8.52 -13.21
CA ASP A 138 -3.67 -9.30 -13.88
C ASP A 138 -2.29 -8.82 -13.39
N LYS A 139 -1.65 -9.64 -12.58
CA LYS A 139 -0.41 -9.31 -11.88
C LYS A 139 0.75 -9.01 -12.81
N ALA A 140 0.88 -9.75 -13.91
CA ALA A 140 1.96 -9.54 -14.88
C ALA A 140 1.76 -8.22 -15.61
N ARG A 141 0.53 -7.98 -16.10
CA ARG A 141 0.16 -6.73 -16.78
C ARG A 141 0.23 -5.52 -15.86
N PHE A 142 -0.01 -5.68 -14.56
CA PHE A 142 0.12 -4.61 -13.57
C PHE A 142 1.57 -4.12 -13.47
N SER A 143 2.54 -5.03 -13.32
CA SER A 143 3.96 -4.68 -13.29
C SER A 143 4.45 -4.10 -14.63
N GLU A 144 4.01 -4.65 -15.76
CA GLU A 144 4.33 -4.14 -17.08
C GLU A 144 3.78 -2.73 -17.30
N SER A 145 2.52 -2.48 -16.91
CA SER A 145 1.89 -1.16 -17.01
C SER A 145 2.61 -0.12 -16.15
N TRP A 146 3.07 -0.48 -14.97
CA TRP A 146 3.90 0.40 -14.15
C TRP A 146 5.23 0.71 -14.84
N ARG A 147 5.90 -0.30 -15.40
CA ARG A 147 7.13 -0.09 -16.15
C ARG A 147 6.94 0.91 -17.30
N GLN A 148 5.87 0.74 -18.08
CA GLN A 148 5.54 1.67 -19.16
C GLN A 148 5.34 3.10 -18.67
N VAL A 149 4.64 3.30 -17.56
CA VAL A 149 4.46 4.63 -16.95
C VAL A 149 5.80 5.23 -16.55
N LEU A 150 6.64 4.48 -15.83
CA LEU A 150 7.92 4.98 -15.33
C LEU A 150 8.91 5.31 -16.45
N GLU A 151 9.01 4.45 -17.48
CA GLU A 151 9.89 4.68 -18.62
C GLU A 151 9.47 5.88 -19.49
N ASN A 152 8.18 6.25 -19.48
CA ASN A 152 7.63 7.40 -20.20
C ASN A 152 7.45 8.66 -19.33
N THR A 153 7.86 8.64 -18.06
CA THR A 153 7.80 9.80 -17.18
C THR A 153 9.00 10.71 -17.43
N GLU A 154 8.75 11.96 -17.78
CA GLU A 154 9.80 12.97 -17.93
C GLU A 154 10.56 13.16 -16.60
N ASN A 155 11.85 13.54 -16.68
CA ASN A 155 12.74 13.74 -15.54
C ASN A 155 13.03 12.48 -14.70
N LEU A 156 12.55 11.30 -15.11
CA LEU A 156 12.78 10.03 -14.44
C LEU A 156 13.80 9.18 -15.19
N ARG A 157 14.78 8.68 -14.47
CA ARG A 157 15.75 7.66 -14.93
C ARG A 157 15.61 6.42 -14.06
N ILE A 158 15.90 5.27 -14.64
CA ILE A 158 15.83 3.97 -13.96
C ILE A 158 17.20 3.32 -14.01
N TRP A 159 17.60 2.72 -12.88
CA TRP A 159 18.84 1.96 -12.77
C TRP A 159 18.59 0.63 -12.09
N GLN A 160 19.08 -0.46 -12.69
CA GLN A 160 18.95 -1.80 -12.10
C GLN A 160 20.18 -2.15 -11.29
N ASP A 161 20.07 -2.08 -9.98
CA ASP A 161 21.09 -2.45 -9.00
C ASP A 161 20.49 -2.54 -7.60
N THR A 162 21.31 -2.93 -6.61
CA THR A 162 20.94 -2.95 -5.19
C THR A 162 21.75 -1.89 -4.44
N VAL A 163 21.07 -1.06 -3.64
CA VAL A 163 21.72 -0.11 -2.75
C VAL A 163 22.10 -0.82 -1.46
N ASP A 164 23.37 -0.73 -1.07
CA ASP A 164 23.93 -1.33 0.14
C ASP A 164 24.27 -0.29 1.21
N ARG A 165 24.41 0.97 0.85
CA ARG A 165 24.86 2.04 1.76
C ARG A 165 24.40 3.42 1.29
N LEU A 166 24.19 4.31 2.25
CA LEU A 166 23.98 5.73 2.00
C LEU A 166 25.31 6.49 2.09
N THR A 167 25.35 7.69 1.52
CA THR A 167 26.40 8.67 1.79
C THR A 167 25.77 9.86 2.51
N VAL A 168 26.36 10.24 3.64
CA VAL A 168 25.88 11.36 4.47
C VAL A 168 27.05 12.26 4.85
N GLU A 169 26.77 13.52 5.08
CA GLU A 169 27.68 14.49 5.67
C GLU A 169 27.17 14.92 7.03
N LYS A 170 28.09 15.13 7.98
CA LYS A 170 27.72 15.64 9.30
C LYS A 170 27.45 17.14 9.20
N ARG A 171 26.37 17.62 9.83
CA ARG A 171 26.11 19.06 9.91
C ARG A 171 27.19 19.76 10.74
N THR A 172 27.66 20.88 10.24
CA THR A 172 28.70 21.70 10.87
C THR A 172 28.16 23.04 11.40
N ASP A 173 26.87 23.31 11.17
CA ASP A 173 26.25 24.59 11.54
C ASP A 173 26.11 24.74 13.06
N SER A 174 26.25 25.97 13.56
CA SER A 174 26.12 26.32 14.99
C SER A 174 24.74 25.97 15.59
N ASP A 175 23.73 25.76 14.76
CA ASP A 175 22.39 25.33 15.16
C ASP A 175 22.27 23.78 15.31
N SER A 176 23.35 23.03 15.08
CA SER A 176 23.36 21.56 15.12
C SER A 176 23.16 21.00 16.54
N GLU A 177 23.46 21.75 17.58
CA GLU A 177 23.26 21.33 18.99
C GLU A 177 21.78 21.36 19.40
N LEU A 178 20.94 22.13 18.71
CA LEU A 178 19.49 22.23 18.96
C LEU A 178 18.65 21.44 17.93
N SER A 179 19.27 20.97 16.85
CA SER A 179 18.59 20.21 15.78
C SER A 179 18.66 18.72 16.05
N GLU A 180 17.53 17.99 15.95
CA GLU A 180 17.50 16.53 15.95
C GLU A 180 18.26 15.94 14.75
N ASN A 181 18.41 16.69 13.65
CA ASN A 181 19.09 16.29 12.41
C ASN A 181 20.61 16.50 12.53
N GLN A 182 21.34 15.40 12.71
CA GLN A 182 22.79 15.41 12.84
C GLN A 182 23.53 15.27 11.50
N TYR A 183 22.84 14.78 10.46
CA TYR A 183 23.41 14.45 9.16
C TYR A 183 22.56 15.01 8.03
N ILE A 184 23.18 15.16 6.86
CA ILE A 184 22.51 15.48 5.58
C ILE A 184 22.84 14.37 4.60
N ILE A 185 21.81 13.84 3.89
CA ILE A 185 22.02 12.87 2.82
C ILE A 185 22.74 13.51 1.64
N THR A 186 23.70 12.79 1.03
CA THR A 186 24.43 13.25 -0.16
C THR A 186 24.41 12.25 -1.30
N GLY A 187 23.86 11.05 -1.09
CA GLY A 187 23.70 10.06 -2.15
C GLY A 187 23.61 8.62 -1.64
N VAL A 188 23.81 7.69 -2.58
CA VAL A 188 23.76 6.24 -2.32
C VAL A 188 24.91 5.52 -3.03
N HIS A 189 25.31 4.39 -2.46
CA HIS A 189 26.27 3.47 -3.03
C HIS A 189 25.58 2.15 -3.36
N THR A 190 25.93 1.56 -4.50
CA THR A 190 25.34 0.28 -4.94
C THR A 190 26.32 -0.86 -4.80
N VAL A 191 25.79 -2.08 -4.73
CA VAL A 191 26.59 -3.33 -4.65
C VAL A 191 27.58 -3.46 -5.81
N MET A 192 27.23 -2.97 -7.00
CA MET A 192 28.12 -2.95 -8.17
C MET A 192 29.20 -1.84 -8.09
N GLY A 193 29.26 -1.10 -6.98
CA GLY A 193 30.30 -0.10 -6.71
C GLY A 193 30.05 1.27 -7.36
N VAL A 194 28.85 1.56 -7.80
CA VAL A 194 28.48 2.86 -8.37
C VAL A 194 28.07 3.82 -7.25
N LEU A 195 28.59 5.03 -7.30
CA LEU A 195 28.17 6.13 -6.40
C LEU A 195 27.26 7.08 -7.17
N PHE A 196 26.04 7.22 -6.69
CA PHE A 196 25.09 8.24 -7.14
C PHE A 196 24.96 9.33 -6.08
N LYS A 197 25.12 10.58 -6.48
CA LYS A 197 24.88 11.74 -5.62
C LYS A 197 23.43 12.20 -5.74
N ALA A 198 22.86 12.64 -4.62
CA ALA A 198 21.53 13.21 -4.60
C ALA A 198 21.37 14.24 -3.48
N ARG A 199 20.45 15.19 -3.69
CA ARG A 199 20.04 16.16 -2.68
C ARG A 199 19.01 15.58 -1.71
N ALA A 200 18.23 14.56 -2.14
CA ALA A 200 17.32 13.81 -1.29
C ALA A 200 17.28 12.34 -1.69
N VAL A 201 16.99 11.46 -0.71
CA VAL A 201 16.85 10.01 -0.92
C VAL A 201 15.58 9.51 -0.27
N ILE A 202 14.82 8.66 -0.97
CA ILE A 202 13.60 8.02 -0.47
C ILE A 202 13.83 6.50 -0.44
N LEU A 203 13.81 5.90 0.74
CA LEU A 203 13.94 4.46 0.92
C LEU A 203 12.58 3.77 0.93
N THR A 204 12.42 2.77 0.06
CA THR A 204 11.18 2.01 -0.12
C THR A 204 11.41 0.50 -0.19
N ASN A 205 12.26 -0.03 0.68
CA ASN A 205 12.88 -1.36 0.58
C ASN A 205 11.94 -2.56 0.73
N GLY A 206 10.67 -2.37 1.11
CA GLY A 206 9.71 -3.47 1.23
C GLY A 206 10.14 -4.52 2.26
N THR A 207 10.15 -5.80 1.85
CA THR A 207 10.55 -6.96 2.65
C THR A 207 12.01 -7.37 2.43
N PHE A 208 12.83 -6.51 1.81
CA PHE A 208 14.15 -6.91 1.30
C PHE A 208 15.29 -6.66 2.29
N LEU A 209 15.12 -5.77 3.30
CA LEU A 209 16.15 -5.51 4.30
C LEU A 209 16.33 -6.73 5.21
N ASN A 210 17.49 -7.39 5.10
CA ASN A 210 17.82 -8.63 5.81
C ASN A 210 16.70 -9.68 5.71
N GLY A 211 16.05 -9.75 4.53
CA GLY A 211 14.91 -10.61 4.27
C GLY A 211 15.27 -12.09 4.40
N LEU A 212 14.45 -12.84 5.15
CA LEU A 212 14.65 -14.27 5.40
C LEU A 212 13.31 -15.01 5.25
N MET A 213 13.25 -15.93 4.29
CA MET A 213 12.06 -16.73 4.01
C MET A 213 12.13 -18.06 4.77
N HIS A 214 10.97 -18.53 5.26
CA HIS A 214 10.85 -19.77 6.04
C HIS A 214 9.73 -20.68 5.50
N THR A 215 10.01 -21.97 5.34
CA THR A 215 9.03 -23.03 5.05
C THR A 215 9.42 -24.29 5.85
N GLY A 216 8.62 -24.66 6.84
CA GLY A 216 9.00 -25.68 7.80
C GLY A 216 10.34 -25.35 8.46
N ARG A 217 11.26 -26.30 8.46
CA ARG A 217 12.61 -26.15 9.03
C ARG A 217 13.60 -25.48 8.06
N ALA A 218 13.21 -25.24 6.81
CA ALA A 218 14.08 -24.61 5.81
C ALA A 218 13.97 -23.09 5.86
N SER A 219 15.12 -22.41 5.74
CA SER A 219 15.21 -20.96 5.63
C SER A 219 16.14 -20.59 4.48
N ALA A 220 15.77 -19.54 3.76
CA ALA A 220 16.58 -19.02 2.66
C ALA A 220 16.55 -17.48 2.66
N PRO A 221 17.70 -16.80 2.44
CA PRO A 221 17.73 -15.36 2.28
C PRO A 221 16.97 -14.93 1.03
N GLY A 222 16.23 -13.84 1.14
CA GLY A 222 15.47 -13.25 0.04
C GLY A 222 14.38 -12.33 0.55
N GLY A 223 14.03 -11.32 -0.23
CA GLY A 223 12.92 -10.42 0.08
C GLY A 223 11.56 -10.96 -0.36
N ARG A 224 11.58 -11.91 -1.31
CA ARG A 224 10.40 -12.54 -1.91
C ARG A 224 10.85 -13.81 -2.63
N GLY A 225 9.95 -14.79 -2.81
CA GLY A 225 10.26 -16.04 -3.52
C GLY A 225 10.85 -15.79 -4.91
N GLY A 226 12.09 -16.24 -5.13
CA GLY A 226 12.84 -16.05 -6.37
C GLY A 226 13.60 -14.72 -6.49
N ASP A 227 13.57 -13.86 -5.47
CA ASP A 227 14.30 -12.60 -5.45
C ASP A 227 15.39 -12.57 -4.38
N GLY A 228 16.40 -11.72 -4.59
CA GLY A 228 17.51 -11.53 -3.66
C GLY A 228 17.11 -10.82 -2.37
N VAL A 229 18.11 -10.47 -1.59
CA VAL A 229 18.01 -9.75 -0.31
C VAL A 229 18.92 -8.52 -0.36
N SER A 230 18.59 -7.48 0.41
CA SER A 230 19.43 -6.30 0.58
C SER A 230 20.11 -6.37 1.96
N TYR A 231 21.43 -6.45 1.96
CA TYR A 231 22.28 -6.42 3.15
C TYR A 231 23.02 -5.09 3.28
N GLY A 232 23.45 -4.77 4.50
CA GLY A 232 24.33 -3.65 4.82
C GLY A 232 23.59 -2.34 5.12
N LEU A 233 22.43 -2.11 4.50
CA LEU A 233 21.71 -0.84 4.66
C LEU A 233 21.10 -0.68 6.07
N THR A 234 20.57 -1.76 6.66
CA THR A 234 20.05 -1.72 8.04
C THR A 234 21.16 -1.39 9.03
N GLU A 235 22.28 -2.09 8.96
CA GLU A 235 23.44 -1.89 9.82
C GLU A 235 23.99 -0.48 9.69
N TYR A 236 24.05 0.04 8.47
CA TYR A 236 24.47 1.41 8.22
C TYR A 236 23.53 2.43 8.86
N LEU A 237 22.21 2.29 8.69
CA LEU A 237 21.21 3.16 9.33
C LEU A 237 21.29 3.08 10.85
N CYS A 238 21.47 1.89 11.43
CA CYS A 238 21.67 1.71 12.87
C CYS A 238 22.93 2.43 13.34
N SER A 239 24.01 2.45 12.55
CA SER A 239 25.23 3.19 12.88
C SER A 239 25.04 4.71 12.93
N LEU A 240 24.02 5.23 12.20
CA LEU A 240 23.58 6.63 12.27
C LEU A 240 22.63 6.90 13.45
N GLY A 241 22.33 5.87 14.27
CA GLY A 241 21.48 5.95 15.45
C GLY A 241 20.00 5.69 15.21
N PHE A 242 19.61 5.15 14.05
CA PHE A 242 18.24 4.67 13.85
C PHE A 242 17.97 3.38 14.64
N GLU A 243 16.78 3.28 15.21
CA GLU A 243 16.28 2.05 15.80
C GLU A 243 15.65 1.19 14.68
N ALA A 244 15.99 -0.09 14.65
CA ALA A 244 15.40 -1.08 13.76
C ALA A 244 14.70 -2.17 14.57
N GLY A 245 13.70 -2.81 13.96
CA GLY A 245 13.03 -3.98 14.49
C GLY A 245 12.76 -5.01 13.37
N ARG A 246 12.22 -6.16 13.74
CA ARG A 246 11.85 -7.20 12.77
C ARG A 246 10.35 -7.41 12.74
N MET A 247 9.81 -7.50 11.53
CA MET A 247 8.42 -7.88 11.26
C MET A 247 8.36 -9.13 10.39
N LYS A 248 7.21 -9.78 10.44
CA LYS A 248 6.93 -10.99 9.65
C LYS A 248 5.66 -10.80 8.84
N THR A 249 5.66 -11.27 7.63
CA THR A 249 4.44 -11.50 6.83
C THR A 249 4.49 -12.90 6.21
N GLY A 250 3.47 -13.29 5.44
CA GLY A 250 3.46 -14.59 4.79
C GLY A 250 2.60 -14.59 3.54
N THR A 251 2.75 -15.63 2.76
CA THR A 251 1.99 -15.85 1.53
C THR A 251 1.58 -17.32 1.43
N PRO A 252 0.44 -17.67 0.84
CA PRO A 252 0.04 -19.06 0.60
C PRO A 252 0.77 -19.66 -0.59
N ALA A 253 0.63 -20.96 -0.74
CA ALA A 253 1.01 -21.69 -1.95
C ALA A 253 0.33 -21.10 -3.19
N ARG A 254 0.98 -21.22 -4.34
CA ARG A 254 0.37 -20.91 -5.64
C ARG A 254 -0.12 -22.19 -6.28
N ILE A 255 -1.40 -22.22 -6.62
CA ILE A 255 -2.13 -23.37 -7.11
C ILE A 255 -2.10 -23.40 -8.64
N ASP A 256 -1.82 -24.57 -9.23
CA ASP A 256 -2.02 -24.80 -10.66
C ASP A 256 -3.50 -25.06 -10.94
N GLY A 257 -4.19 -24.10 -11.55
CA GLY A 257 -5.61 -24.19 -11.85
C GLY A 257 -6.01 -25.40 -12.70
N ARG A 258 -5.08 -25.97 -13.50
CA ARG A 258 -5.34 -27.20 -14.29
C ARG A 258 -5.57 -28.43 -13.39
N SER A 259 -5.17 -28.38 -12.15
CA SER A 259 -5.30 -29.45 -11.16
C SER A 259 -6.51 -29.26 -10.23
N VAL A 260 -7.31 -28.22 -10.44
CA VAL A 260 -8.49 -27.88 -9.63
C VAL A 260 -9.77 -28.28 -10.36
N ASP A 261 -10.67 -28.94 -9.65
CA ASP A 261 -12.04 -29.17 -10.11
C ASP A 261 -12.93 -27.96 -9.76
N PHE A 262 -12.99 -26.98 -10.67
CA PHE A 262 -13.82 -25.78 -10.51
C PHE A 262 -15.31 -26.07 -10.44
N THR A 263 -15.79 -27.22 -10.93
CA THR A 263 -17.21 -27.58 -10.86
C THR A 263 -17.65 -27.91 -9.43
N ALA A 264 -16.71 -28.25 -8.57
CA ALA A 264 -16.94 -28.51 -7.15
C ALA A 264 -16.92 -27.23 -6.30
N LEU A 265 -16.55 -26.06 -6.86
CA LEU A 265 -16.36 -24.79 -6.17
C LEU A 265 -17.49 -23.81 -6.49
N GLU A 266 -17.79 -22.92 -5.55
CA GLU A 266 -18.74 -21.83 -5.73
C GLU A 266 -18.08 -20.62 -6.37
N PRO A 267 -18.51 -20.18 -7.58
CA PRO A 267 -17.95 -19.01 -8.22
C PRO A 267 -18.43 -17.72 -7.53
N GLN A 268 -17.51 -16.78 -7.33
CA GLN A 268 -17.80 -15.43 -6.86
C GLN A 268 -17.54 -14.43 -7.99
N TYR A 269 -18.62 -13.95 -8.58
CA TYR A 269 -18.59 -12.99 -9.69
C TYR A 269 -18.31 -11.57 -9.19
N GLY A 270 -17.82 -10.72 -10.09
CA GLY A 270 -17.76 -9.27 -9.91
C GLY A 270 -19.14 -8.61 -9.99
N ASP A 271 -19.15 -7.29 -9.75
CA ASP A 271 -20.37 -6.50 -9.90
C ASP A 271 -20.84 -6.51 -11.36
N GLU A 272 -22.16 -6.59 -11.61
CA GLU A 272 -22.74 -6.58 -12.96
C GLU A 272 -22.44 -5.27 -13.70
N LYS A 273 -22.50 -4.15 -12.98
CA LYS A 273 -22.03 -2.83 -13.44
C LYS A 273 -20.77 -2.46 -12.67
N PRO A 274 -19.58 -2.86 -13.16
CA PRO A 274 -18.35 -2.57 -12.46
C PRO A 274 -18.01 -1.07 -12.55
N ALA A 275 -17.70 -0.45 -11.42
CA ALA A 275 -17.13 0.87 -11.36
C ALA A 275 -15.60 0.82 -11.65
N LYS A 276 -14.91 1.93 -11.49
CA LYS A 276 -13.47 2.08 -11.67
C LYS A 276 -12.86 2.84 -10.50
N PHE A 277 -11.53 2.81 -10.40
CA PHE A 277 -10.82 3.56 -9.35
C PHE A 277 -10.51 5.00 -9.77
N SER A 278 -10.09 5.21 -11.02
CA SER A 278 -9.66 6.52 -11.45
C SER A 278 -10.84 7.44 -11.79
N PHE A 279 -10.73 8.71 -11.39
CA PHE A 279 -11.66 9.77 -11.80
C PHE A 279 -11.46 10.23 -13.23
N LEU A 280 -10.39 9.79 -13.91
CA LEU A 280 -10.11 10.19 -15.29
C LEU A 280 -11.13 9.58 -16.27
N PRO A 281 -11.69 10.35 -17.21
CA PRO A 281 -12.57 9.84 -18.26
C PRO A 281 -11.90 8.83 -19.20
N SER A 282 -10.58 8.95 -19.39
CA SER A 282 -9.78 8.01 -20.18
C SER A 282 -9.65 6.64 -19.54
N SER A 283 -9.80 6.52 -18.20
CA SER A 283 -9.83 5.25 -17.50
C SER A 283 -11.17 4.54 -17.72
N LYS A 284 -11.15 3.22 -17.91
CA LYS A 284 -12.34 2.43 -18.21
C LYS A 284 -12.55 1.34 -17.17
N SER A 285 -13.82 1.03 -16.91
CA SER A 285 -14.21 -0.11 -16.09
C SER A 285 -13.81 -1.43 -16.75
N VAL A 286 -13.60 -2.46 -15.94
CA VAL A 286 -13.24 -3.79 -16.43
C VAL A 286 -14.36 -4.40 -17.29
N ILE A 287 -13.97 -5.00 -18.41
CA ILE A 287 -14.86 -5.77 -19.30
C ILE A 287 -14.47 -7.24 -19.22
N ASN A 288 -15.41 -8.17 -19.40
CA ASN A 288 -15.18 -9.62 -19.38
C ASN A 288 -14.50 -10.07 -18.07
N GLN A 289 -15.23 -9.96 -16.98
CA GLN A 289 -14.76 -10.31 -15.64
C GLN A 289 -14.53 -11.81 -15.48
N ILE A 290 -13.51 -12.18 -14.69
CA ILE A 290 -13.19 -13.56 -14.31
C ILE A 290 -13.62 -13.77 -12.87
N PRO A 291 -14.33 -14.87 -12.52
CA PRO A 291 -14.74 -15.13 -11.16
C PRO A 291 -13.54 -15.54 -10.27
N CYS A 292 -13.61 -15.21 -8.99
CA CYS A 292 -12.91 -15.93 -7.93
C CYS A 292 -13.77 -17.10 -7.47
N TYR A 293 -13.23 -18.00 -6.64
CA TYR A 293 -13.98 -19.14 -6.14
C TYR A 293 -13.91 -19.21 -4.62
N LEU A 294 -15.04 -19.52 -4.00
CA LEU A 294 -15.12 -19.81 -2.57
C LEU A 294 -14.63 -21.23 -2.31
N VAL A 295 -13.77 -21.36 -1.31
CA VAL A 295 -13.17 -22.60 -0.87
C VAL A 295 -13.25 -22.66 0.64
N HIS A 296 -13.41 -23.84 1.22
CA HIS A 296 -13.51 -24.03 2.66
C HIS A 296 -12.55 -25.11 3.15
N THR A 297 -11.90 -24.89 4.28
CA THR A 297 -11.19 -25.94 5.00
C THR A 297 -12.19 -26.81 5.75
N THR A 298 -11.76 -28.01 6.15
CA THR A 298 -12.54 -28.95 6.96
C THR A 298 -11.75 -29.34 8.21
N ALA A 299 -12.40 -30.04 9.16
CA ALA A 299 -11.72 -30.58 10.33
C ALA A 299 -10.54 -31.48 9.95
N GLU A 300 -10.69 -32.34 8.91
CA GLU A 300 -9.60 -33.19 8.40
C GLU A 300 -8.40 -32.35 7.92
N VAL A 301 -8.65 -31.27 7.19
CA VAL A 301 -7.59 -30.33 6.77
C VAL A 301 -6.89 -29.73 7.98
N HIS A 302 -7.66 -29.35 9.01
CA HIS A 302 -7.11 -28.77 10.23
C HIS A 302 -6.22 -29.76 11.01
N ASP A 303 -6.63 -31.03 11.10
CA ASP A 303 -5.85 -32.08 11.78
C ASP A 303 -4.51 -32.30 11.09
N ILE A 304 -4.50 -32.37 9.76
CA ILE A 304 -3.27 -32.48 8.97
C ILE A 304 -2.36 -31.28 9.20
N LEU A 305 -2.90 -30.06 9.19
CA LEU A 305 -2.10 -28.85 9.44
C LEU A 305 -1.48 -28.86 10.84
N ARG A 306 -2.20 -29.37 11.86
CA ARG A 306 -1.69 -29.48 13.24
C ARG A 306 -0.51 -30.46 13.34
N GLU A 307 -0.44 -31.50 12.49
CA GLU A 307 0.72 -32.42 12.43
C GLU A 307 2.04 -31.65 12.21
N GLY A 308 2.00 -30.53 11.45
CA GLY A 308 3.18 -29.71 11.14
C GLY A 308 3.54 -28.65 12.17
N PHE A 309 2.80 -28.50 13.27
CA PHE A 309 3.02 -27.39 14.23
C PHE A 309 4.37 -27.45 14.93
N ALA A 310 4.89 -28.64 15.21
CA ALA A 310 6.22 -28.81 15.80
C ALA A 310 7.36 -28.30 14.90
N ASP A 311 7.14 -28.32 13.57
CA ASP A 311 8.11 -27.87 12.57
C ASP A 311 7.77 -26.49 12.01
N SER A 312 6.75 -25.84 12.57
CA SER A 312 6.40 -24.46 12.19
C SER A 312 7.42 -23.48 12.71
N PRO A 313 8.09 -22.69 11.86
CA PRO A 313 9.02 -21.66 12.30
C PRO A 313 8.35 -20.58 13.13
N LEU A 314 7.03 -20.45 13.03
CA LEU A 314 6.21 -19.54 13.81
C LEU A 314 6.04 -19.99 15.28
N PHE A 315 6.02 -21.31 15.53
CA PHE A 315 5.74 -21.88 16.85
C PHE A 315 6.99 -22.41 17.57
N ASN A 316 8.04 -22.78 16.82
CA ASN A 316 9.29 -23.30 17.37
C ASN A 316 10.29 -22.20 17.78
N GLY A 317 9.92 -20.92 17.65
CA GLY A 317 10.76 -19.77 18.04
C GLY A 317 11.81 -19.36 17.00
N THR A 318 11.82 -19.96 15.81
CA THR A 318 12.72 -19.54 14.71
C THR A 318 12.40 -18.13 14.24
N ILE A 319 11.12 -17.83 14.01
CA ILE A 319 10.62 -16.50 13.65
C ILE A 319 10.51 -15.67 14.93
N GLN A 320 11.22 -14.54 14.98
CA GLN A 320 11.16 -13.57 16.05
C GLN A 320 10.30 -12.34 15.70
N GLY A 321 10.07 -12.12 14.42
CA GLY A 321 9.28 -11.00 13.90
C GLY A 321 7.80 -11.11 14.24
N ILE A 322 7.16 -9.98 14.58
CA ILE A 322 5.73 -9.90 14.86
C ILE A 322 4.95 -9.94 13.56
N GLY A 323 3.95 -10.82 13.49
CA GLY A 323 3.07 -10.98 12.33
C GLY A 323 1.83 -10.09 12.36
N PRO A 324 1.17 -9.85 11.20
CA PRO A 324 -0.03 -9.02 11.13
C PRO A 324 -1.24 -9.72 11.76
N ARG A 325 -1.93 -9.05 12.68
CA ARG A 325 -3.15 -9.53 13.35
C ARG A 325 -4.30 -9.85 12.36
N TYR A 326 -4.44 -9.07 11.31
CA TYR A 326 -5.60 -9.13 10.41
C TYR A 326 -5.37 -9.92 9.11
N CYS A 327 -4.21 -10.53 8.96
CA CYS A 327 -3.93 -11.52 7.93
C CYS A 327 -3.12 -12.66 8.56
N PRO A 328 -3.72 -13.36 9.55
CA PRO A 328 -3.03 -14.44 10.24
C PRO A 328 -2.76 -15.58 9.25
N SER A 329 -1.68 -16.30 9.48
CA SER A 329 -1.44 -17.56 8.79
C SER A 329 -2.54 -18.57 9.13
N ILE A 330 -2.65 -19.64 8.35
CA ILE A 330 -3.63 -20.70 8.67
C ILE A 330 -3.33 -21.35 10.02
N GLU A 331 -2.05 -21.47 10.39
CA GLU A 331 -1.59 -21.95 11.69
C GLU A 331 -2.09 -21.07 12.84
N ASP A 332 -1.99 -19.73 12.68
CA ASP A 332 -2.49 -18.76 13.67
C ASP A 332 -4.01 -18.83 13.80
N LYS A 333 -4.73 -19.02 12.68
CA LYS A 333 -6.18 -19.20 12.71
C LYS A 333 -6.57 -20.45 13.50
N LEU A 334 -5.90 -21.58 13.26
CA LEU A 334 -6.17 -22.83 13.95
C LEU A 334 -5.84 -22.77 15.45
N ARG A 335 -4.92 -21.91 15.87
CA ARG A 335 -4.62 -21.68 17.28
C ARG A 335 -5.63 -20.73 17.91
N THR A 336 -5.93 -19.62 17.23
CA THR A 336 -6.77 -18.54 17.78
C THR A 336 -8.26 -18.90 17.76
N PHE A 337 -8.70 -19.67 16.77
CA PHE A 337 -10.08 -20.11 16.56
C PHE A 337 -10.16 -21.65 16.51
N ALA A 338 -9.61 -22.28 17.54
CA ALA A 338 -9.47 -23.74 17.62
C ALA A 338 -10.83 -24.49 17.61
N ASP A 339 -11.90 -23.81 17.99
CA ASP A 339 -13.30 -24.28 18.00
C ASP A 339 -14.00 -24.21 16.63
N LYS A 340 -13.34 -23.68 15.60
CA LYS A 340 -13.90 -23.60 14.24
C LYS A 340 -13.50 -24.83 13.42
N ASP A 341 -14.49 -25.54 12.92
CA ASP A 341 -14.27 -26.71 12.04
C ASP A 341 -13.99 -26.33 10.58
N SER A 342 -14.19 -25.06 10.21
CA SER A 342 -14.02 -24.58 8.84
C SER A 342 -13.59 -23.11 8.80
N HIS A 343 -12.70 -22.81 7.87
CA HIS A 343 -12.33 -21.45 7.48
C HIS A 343 -12.62 -21.22 6.00
N GLN A 344 -13.25 -20.09 5.70
CA GLN A 344 -13.47 -19.66 4.33
C GLN A 344 -12.17 -19.13 3.72
N LEU A 345 -11.93 -19.54 2.48
CA LEU A 345 -10.81 -19.14 1.64
C LEU A 345 -11.33 -18.63 0.29
N PHE A 346 -10.46 -17.93 -0.46
CA PHE A 346 -10.79 -17.50 -1.82
C PHE A 346 -9.66 -17.95 -2.76
N LEU A 347 -10.03 -18.66 -3.80
CA LEU A 347 -9.13 -19.02 -4.90
C LEU A 347 -9.23 -17.91 -5.96
N GLU A 348 -8.17 -17.13 -6.08
CA GLU A 348 -8.11 -15.90 -6.87
C GLU A 348 -7.18 -16.07 -8.07
N PRO A 349 -7.63 -15.82 -9.32
CA PRO A 349 -6.74 -15.89 -10.50
C PRO A 349 -5.67 -14.81 -10.44
N GLU A 350 -4.42 -15.13 -10.75
CA GLU A 350 -3.32 -14.15 -10.80
C GLU A 350 -3.22 -13.42 -12.15
N GLY A 351 -4.05 -13.76 -13.14
CA GLY A 351 -4.11 -13.12 -14.45
C GLY A 351 -5.09 -13.79 -15.41
N ARG A 352 -5.23 -13.21 -16.60
CA ARG A 352 -6.14 -13.72 -17.64
C ARG A 352 -5.58 -14.93 -18.39
N GLU A 353 -4.29 -14.94 -18.63
CA GLU A 353 -3.61 -15.88 -19.51
C GLU A 353 -2.67 -16.83 -18.73
N THR A 354 -2.87 -16.94 -17.40
CA THR A 354 -2.11 -17.83 -16.54
C THR A 354 -3.03 -18.83 -15.84
N ASN A 355 -2.50 -20.01 -15.56
CA ASN A 355 -3.15 -21.01 -14.70
C ASN A 355 -2.72 -20.87 -13.23
N GLU A 356 -2.02 -19.79 -12.87
CA GLU A 356 -1.60 -19.54 -11.48
C GLU A 356 -2.75 -18.92 -10.69
N TYR A 357 -3.08 -19.55 -9.55
CA TYR A 357 -4.09 -19.09 -8.62
C TYR A 357 -3.49 -18.85 -7.24
N TYR A 358 -3.94 -17.76 -6.60
CA TYR A 358 -3.64 -17.40 -5.23
C TYR A 358 -4.73 -17.92 -4.29
N LEU A 359 -4.35 -18.65 -3.23
CA LEU A 359 -5.32 -19.16 -2.24
C LEU A 359 -5.38 -18.21 -1.03
N ASN A 360 -6.18 -17.17 -1.15
CA ASN A 360 -6.33 -16.17 -0.10
C ASN A 360 -6.92 -16.75 1.19
N GLY A 361 -6.26 -16.47 2.30
CA GLY A 361 -6.65 -16.98 3.62
C GLY A 361 -5.93 -18.26 4.06
N PHE A 362 -5.10 -18.87 3.19
CA PHE A 362 -4.29 -20.06 3.48
C PHE A 362 -2.78 -19.75 3.53
N SER A 363 -2.40 -18.57 3.97
CA SER A 363 -0.97 -18.25 4.18
C SER A 363 -0.38 -19.22 5.18
N SER A 364 0.75 -19.85 4.87
CA SER A 364 1.36 -20.90 5.70
C SER A 364 2.87 -20.90 5.60
N SER A 365 3.53 -21.21 6.71
CA SER A 365 4.96 -21.51 6.77
C SER A 365 5.26 -22.96 7.20
N LEU A 366 4.24 -23.81 7.24
CA LEU A 366 4.37 -25.24 7.54
C LEU A 366 5.27 -25.98 6.53
N PRO A 367 5.79 -27.15 6.87
CA PRO A 367 6.52 -28.01 5.93
C PRO A 367 5.75 -28.26 4.64
N LEU A 368 6.47 -28.36 3.52
CA LEU A 368 5.87 -28.51 2.19
C LEU A 368 4.95 -29.73 2.07
N ASP A 369 5.34 -30.85 2.62
CA ASP A 369 4.58 -32.10 2.61
C ASP A 369 3.25 -31.94 3.37
N VAL A 370 3.26 -31.25 4.50
CA VAL A 370 2.05 -30.91 5.27
C VAL A 370 1.13 -29.99 4.46
N GLN A 371 1.70 -28.96 3.80
CA GLN A 371 0.92 -28.07 2.94
C GLN A 371 0.22 -28.83 1.81
N ILE A 372 0.95 -29.71 1.09
CA ILE A 372 0.39 -30.49 -0.02
C ILE A 372 -0.66 -31.47 0.49
N LYS A 373 -0.38 -32.22 1.58
CA LYS A 373 -1.31 -33.17 2.18
C LYS A 373 -2.61 -32.47 2.62
N ALA A 374 -2.52 -31.32 3.28
CA ALA A 374 -3.68 -30.55 3.70
C ALA A 374 -4.49 -30.02 2.51
N LEU A 375 -3.82 -29.45 1.51
CA LEU A 375 -4.49 -28.93 0.31
C LEU A 375 -5.23 -30.04 -0.46
N SER A 376 -4.67 -31.26 -0.55
CA SER A 376 -5.32 -32.40 -1.25
C SER A 376 -6.62 -32.88 -0.59
N LYS A 377 -6.91 -32.41 0.65
CA LYS A 377 -8.15 -32.71 1.39
C LYS A 377 -9.19 -31.62 1.30
N VAL A 378 -8.87 -30.53 0.61
CA VAL A 378 -9.82 -29.45 0.30
C VAL A 378 -10.67 -29.89 -0.89
N ARG A 379 -11.99 -29.73 -0.78
CA ARG A 379 -12.93 -30.08 -1.87
C ARG A 379 -12.56 -29.38 -3.17
N GLY A 380 -12.45 -30.14 -4.25
CA GLY A 380 -12.04 -29.66 -5.57
C GLY A 380 -10.50 -29.58 -5.76
N PHE A 381 -9.72 -29.94 -4.73
CA PHE A 381 -8.25 -29.91 -4.75
C PHE A 381 -7.65 -31.33 -4.61
N GLU A 382 -8.43 -32.39 -4.78
CA GLU A 382 -8.00 -33.79 -4.56
C GLU A 382 -6.79 -34.19 -5.41
N LYS A 383 -6.58 -33.49 -6.55
CA LYS A 383 -5.44 -33.69 -7.48
C LYS A 383 -4.53 -32.48 -7.55
N VAL A 384 -4.53 -31.64 -6.51
CA VAL A 384 -3.86 -30.34 -6.52
C VAL A 384 -2.37 -30.45 -6.81
N HIS A 385 -1.90 -29.61 -7.72
CA HIS A 385 -0.50 -29.28 -7.95
C HIS A 385 -0.24 -27.83 -7.55
N ILE A 386 0.93 -27.55 -7.02
CA ILE A 386 1.35 -26.21 -6.65
C ILE A 386 2.57 -25.79 -7.45
N TYR A 387 2.64 -24.54 -7.90
CA TYR A 387 3.82 -23.97 -8.54
C TYR A 387 4.93 -23.65 -7.54
N ARG A 388 4.54 -23.23 -6.31
CA ARG A 388 5.46 -22.95 -5.21
C ARG A 388 4.73 -23.03 -3.85
N PRO A 389 5.45 -23.37 -2.76
CA PRO A 389 4.85 -23.45 -1.44
C PRO A 389 4.47 -22.08 -0.88
N GLY A 390 3.63 -22.08 0.14
CA GLY A 390 3.51 -20.98 1.08
C GLY A 390 4.79 -20.81 1.90
N TYR A 391 5.09 -19.57 2.29
CA TYR A 391 6.22 -19.26 3.16
C TYR A 391 5.93 -18.05 4.03
N ALA A 392 6.60 -17.96 5.18
CA ALA A 392 6.72 -16.73 5.93
C ALA A 392 7.98 -15.98 5.50
N ILE A 393 7.96 -14.66 5.61
CA ILE A 393 9.15 -13.82 5.42
C ILE A 393 9.30 -12.90 6.61
N GLU A 394 10.51 -12.87 7.17
CA GLU A 394 10.97 -11.87 8.13
C GLU A 394 11.82 -10.82 7.43
N TYR A 395 11.71 -9.58 7.88
CA TYR A 395 12.44 -8.45 7.31
C TYR A 395 12.59 -7.35 8.35
N ASP A 396 13.58 -6.48 8.15
CA ASP A 396 13.79 -5.33 9.02
C ASP A 396 12.87 -4.18 8.65
N TYR A 397 12.42 -3.45 9.68
CA TYR A 397 11.68 -2.21 9.58
C TYR A 397 12.24 -1.18 10.56
N PHE A 398 11.89 0.08 10.36
CA PHE A 398 12.26 1.17 11.24
C PHE A 398 10.99 1.75 11.88
N PRO A 399 10.91 1.84 13.24
CA PRO A 399 9.77 2.46 13.91
C PRO A 399 9.45 3.84 13.34
N PRO A 400 8.23 4.07 12.82
CA PRO A 400 7.90 5.29 12.07
C PRO A 400 7.79 6.52 12.97
N THR A 401 7.84 6.38 14.28
CA THR A 401 7.98 7.51 15.23
C THR A 401 9.28 8.29 15.05
N GLN A 402 10.27 7.73 14.33
CA GLN A 402 11.50 8.40 13.92
C GLN A 402 11.31 9.33 12.71
N LEU A 403 10.09 9.43 12.18
CA LEU A 403 9.74 10.27 11.03
C LEU A 403 8.93 11.49 11.43
N LYS A 404 9.02 12.53 10.60
CA LYS A 404 8.10 13.68 10.58
C LYS A 404 6.83 13.31 9.78
N HIS A 405 5.78 14.13 9.86
CA HIS A 405 4.56 13.93 9.05
C HIS A 405 4.78 14.02 7.53
N THR A 406 5.91 14.59 7.11
CA THR A 406 6.38 14.58 5.72
C THR A 406 6.98 13.26 5.27
N LEU A 407 7.12 12.29 6.18
CA LEU A 407 7.87 11.05 6.06
C LEU A 407 9.40 11.24 5.96
N GLU A 408 9.89 12.46 6.16
CA GLU A 408 11.31 12.74 6.35
C GLU A 408 11.78 12.22 7.71
N THR A 409 13.00 11.69 7.76
CA THR A 409 13.57 11.23 9.03
C THR A 409 13.95 12.41 9.95
N LYS A 410 13.87 12.18 11.27
CA LYS A 410 14.28 13.17 12.26
C LYS A 410 15.80 13.28 12.46
N ARG A 411 16.58 12.29 11.99
CA ARG A 411 18.04 12.20 12.20
C ARG A 411 18.88 12.66 11.02
N VAL A 412 18.37 12.44 9.79
CA VAL A 412 19.10 12.73 8.56
C VAL A 412 18.22 13.61 7.69
N ASP A 413 18.68 14.82 7.40
CA ASP A 413 17.99 15.74 6.52
C ASP A 413 17.89 15.18 5.10
N ASN A 414 16.74 15.40 4.46
CA ASN A 414 16.42 14.98 3.10
C ASN A 414 16.43 13.45 2.89
N LEU A 415 16.39 12.66 3.96
CA LEU A 415 16.18 11.22 3.92
C LEU A 415 14.73 10.90 4.28
N TYR A 416 14.03 10.16 3.43
CA TYR A 416 12.62 9.79 3.58
C TYR A 416 12.45 8.29 3.60
N PHE A 417 11.50 7.78 4.41
CA PHE A 417 11.11 6.37 4.42
C PHE A 417 9.66 6.26 4.01
N ALA A 418 9.34 5.33 3.11
CA ALA A 418 7.97 5.11 2.64
C ALA A 418 7.66 3.62 2.42
N GLY A 419 6.45 3.22 2.81
CA GLY A 419 5.96 1.86 2.62
C GLY A 419 6.35 0.93 3.76
N GLN A 420 6.67 -0.32 3.42
CA GLN A 420 6.84 -1.41 4.38
C GLN A 420 8.03 -1.23 5.33
N ILE A 421 9.03 -0.46 4.94
CA ILE A 421 10.14 -0.05 5.81
C ILE A 421 9.66 0.65 7.10
N ASN A 422 8.48 1.27 7.06
CA ASN A 422 7.80 1.92 8.19
C ASN A 422 6.90 0.98 9.00
N GLY A 423 7.00 -0.34 8.78
CA GLY A 423 6.19 -1.33 9.48
C GLY A 423 4.73 -1.40 9.00
N THR A 424 4.41 -0.96 7.79
CA THR A 424 3.08 -1.14 7.19
C THR A 424 3.01 -2.40 6.34
N THR A 425 1.80 -2.97 6.17
CA THR A 425 1.55 -4.06 5.23
C THR A 425 0.35 -3.74 4.35
N GLY A 426 0.60 -3.57 3.05
CA GLY A 426 -0.40 -3.33 2.01
C GLY A 426 0.16 -2.48 0.89
N TYR A 427 -0.30 -2.77 -0.31
CA TYR A 427 0.14 -2.07 -1.53
C TYR A 427 -0.30 -0.61 -1.52
N GLU A 428 -1.52 -0.38 -1.06
CA GLU A 428 -2.18 0.93 -1.01
C GLU A 428 -1.52 1.84 0.03
N GLU A 429 -1.23 1.30 1.22
CA GLU A 429 -0.52 2.01 2.26
C GLU A 429 0.90 2.39 1.82
N ALA A 430 1.57 1.49 1.08
CA ALA A 430 2.89 1.74 0.54
C ALA A 430 2.86 2.82 -0.56
N ALA A 431 1.93 2.72 -1.51
CA ALA A 431 1.74 3.69 -2.58
C ALA A 431 1.44 5.10 -2.05
N ALA A 432 0.53 5.20 -1.07
CA ALA A 432 0.20 6.47 -0.42
C ALA A 432 1.42 7.13 0.25
N GLN A 433 2.19 6.35 1.01
CA GLN A 433 3.42 6.86 1.63
C GLN A 433 4.45 7.29 0.59
N GLY A 434 4.61 6.49 -0.48
CA GLY A 434 5.51 6.81 -1.58
C GLY A 434 5.15 8.13 -2.25
N LEU A 435 3.88 8.30 -2.61
CA LEU A 435 3.35 9.54 -3.20
C LEU A 435 3.66 10.75 -2.30
N MET A 436 3.35 10.67 -1.01
CA MET A 436 3.58 11.75 -0.06
C MET A 436 5.07 12.05 0.15
N ALA A 437 5.92 11.03 0.20
CA ALA A 437 7.37 11.22 0.32
C ALA A 437 7.96 11.89 -0.94
N GLY A 438 7.53 11.47 -2.13
CA GLY A 438 7.94 12.08 -3.41
C GLY A 438 7.54 13.55 -3.51
N ILE A 439 6.31 13.87 -3.13
CA ILE A 439 5.81 15.25 -3.07
C ILE A 439 6.66 16.08 -2.10
N ASN A 440 6.82 15.63 -0.86
CA ASN A 440 7.50 16.42 0.17
C ASN A 440 9.00 16.57 -0.08
N ALA A 441 9.67 15.55 -0.62
CA ALA A 441 11.06 15.66 -1.05
C ALA A 441 11.21 16.73 -2.13
N SER A 442 10.33 16.76 -3.13
CA SER A 442 10.35 17.75 -4.20
C SER A 442 10.06 19.16 -3.70
N LEU A 443 9.05 19.34 -2.85
CA LEU A 443 8.69 20.62 -2.28
C LEU A 443 9.84 21.20 -1.42
N LYS A 444 10.47 20.37 -0.59
CA LYS A 444 11.59 20.80 0.25
C LYS A 444 12.79 21.27 -0.59
N LEU A 445 13.12 20.57 -1.69
CA LEU A 445 14.20 20.97 -2.60
C LEU A 445 13.88 22.25 -3.38
N GLN A 446 12.61 22.66 -3.43
CA GLN A 446 12.12 23.90 -4.04
C GLN A 446 11.89 25.01 -3.00
N ASP A 447 12.27 24.81 -1.74
CA ASP A 447 12.04 25.74 -0.60
C ASP A 447 10.56 26.10 -0.43
N LYS A 448 9.66 25.16 -0.75
CA LYS A 448 8.21 25.29 -0.59
C LYS A 448 7.73 24.67 0.73
N ALA A 449 6.56 25.13 1.19
CA ALA A 449 5.92 24.59 2.38
C ALA A 449 5.65 23.08 2.25
N PRO A 450 5.79 22.30 3.33
CA PRO A 450 5.52 20.87 3.30
C PRO A 450 4.04 20.58 3.05
N PHE A 451 3.76 19.51 2.33
CA PHE A 451 2.41 19.01 2.07
C PHE A 451 2.06 17.91 3.08
N VAL A 452 1.16 18.21 3.99
CA VAL A 452 0.68 17.28 5.02
C VAL A 452 -0.83 17.25 4.98
N LEU A 453 -1.41 16.07 4.95
CA LEU A 453 -2.85 15.87 4.99
C LEU A 453 -3.32 15.61 6.43
N ALA A 454 -4.34 16.32 6.86
CA ALA A 454 -4.97 16.11 8.16
C ALA A 454 -5.85 14.84 8.17
N ARG A 455 -6.18 14.36 9.36
CA ARG A 455 -6.99 13.14 9.58
C ARG A 455 -8.45 13.31 9.09
N ASP A 456 -8.95 14.52 9.02
CA ASP A 456 -10.28 14.87 8.49
C ASP A 456 -10.27 15.22 7.00
N GLU A 457 -9.08 15.21 6.37
CA GLU A 457 -8.92 15.47 4.94
C GLU A 457 -8.73 14.20 4.12
N ALA A 458 -8.05 13.18 4.65
CA ALA A 458 -7.76 11.97 3.91
C ALA A 458 -7.47 10.76 4.81
N TYR A 459 -7.78 9.54 4.33
CA TYR A 459 -7.26 8.30 4.91
C TYR A 459 -5.73 8.26 4.87
N ILE A 460 -5.09 8.86 3.85
CA ILE A 460 -3.63 9.06 3.79
C ILE A 460 -3.16 9.88 4.99
N GLY A 461 -3.89 10.92 5.38
CA GLY A 461 -3.59 11.69 6.58
C GLY A 461 -3.73 10.87 7.86
N VAL A 462 -4.79 10.06 7.98
CA VAL A 462 -4.97 9.12 9.10
C VAL A 462 -3.83 8.12 9.18
N LEU A 463 -3.43 7.52 8.04
CA LEU A 463 -2.32 6.57 7.94
C LEU A 463 -1.01 7.17 8.47
N ILE A 464 -0.61 8.31 7.94
CA ILE A 464 0.68 8.93 8.29
C ILE A 464 0.68 9.39 9.74
N ASP A 465 -0.40 10.03 10.19
CA ASP A 465 -0.51 10.48 11.57
C ASP A 465 -0.45 9.30 12.57
N ASP A 466 -1.16 8.20 12.31
CA ASP A 466 -1.08 7.00 13.14
C ASP A 466 0.37 6.46 13.21
N LEU A 467 1.08 6.39 12.06
CA LEU A 467 2.45 5.89 12.00
C LEU A 467 3.40 6.74 12.84
N VAL A 468 3.41 8.04 12.62
CA VAL A 468 4.43 8.92 13.23
C VAL A 468 4.13 9.28 14.70
N THR A 469 2.85 9.21 15.13
CA THR A 469 2.45 9.57 16.50
C THR A 469 2.27 8.34 17.39
N LYS A 470 1.63 7.28 16.91
CA LYS A 470 1.36 6.06 17.70
C LYS A 470 2.46 5.02 17.56
N GLY A 471 3.18 5.04 16.43
CA GLY A 471 4.09 3.97 16.08
C GLY A 471 3.37 2.69 15.68
N VAL A 472 4.12 1.59 15.61
CA VAL A 472 3.60 0.28 15.23
C VAL A 472 4.19 -0.80 16.15
N ASP A 473 3.31 -1.56 16.80
CA ASP A 473 3.69 -2.72 17.61
C ASP A 473 3.52 -4.03 16.81
N GLU A 474 2.74 -3.99 15.74
CA GLU A 474 2.48 -5.06 14.76
C GLU A 474 2.41 -4.44 13.37
N PRO A 475 2.56 -5.22 12.28
CA PRO A 475 2.42 -4.68 10.93
C PRO A 475 1.13 -3.90 10.74
N TYR A 476 1.27 -2.58 10.53
CA TYR A 476 0.13 -1.66 10.43
C TYR A 476 -0.69 -1.93 9.16
N ARG A 477 -1.99 -1.90 9.31
CA ARG A 477 -2.96 -1.98 8.22
C ARG A 477 -4.07 -0.97 8.40
N MET A 478 -4.49 -0.32 7.32
CA MET A 478 -5.60 0.61 7.37
C MET A 478 -6.94 -0.11 7.45
N PHE A 479 -7.82 0.40 8.31
CA PHE A 479 -9.23 0.01 8.45
C PHE A 479 -10.11 1.24 8.60
N THR A 480 -11.39 1.11 8.24
CA THR A 480 -12.35 2.19 8.41
C THR A 480 -12.54 2.62 9.88
N SER A 481 -12.28 1.71 10.82
CA SER A 481 -12.35 2.01 12.27
C SER A 481 -11.24 2.96 12.77
N ARG A 482 -10.17 3.15 11.99
CA ARG A 482 -9.09 4.08 12.34
C ARG A 482 -9.42 5.53 12.02
N ALA A 483 -10.37 5.75 11.10
CA ALA A 483 -10.81 7.09 10.71
C ALA A 483 -12.01 7.51 11.59
N GLU A 484 -11.90 8.66 12.23
CA GLU A 484 -12.93 9.27 13.05
C GLU A 484 -14.03 9.88 12.18
N TYR A 485 -13.68 10.47 11.04
CA TYR A 485 -14.54 11.28 10.16
C TYR A 485 -14.92 10.54 8.87
N ARG A 486 -15.43 9.30 8.99
CA ARG A 486 -15.67 8.42 7.84
C ARG A 486 -16.63 9.00 6.81
N ILE A 487 -17.64 9.78 7.23
CA ILE A 487 -18.59 10.39 6.30
C ILE A 487 -17.93 11.51 5.47
N LEU A 488 -16.87 12.13 5.99
CA LEU A 488 -16.09 13.11 5.23
C LEU A 488 -15.11 12.44 4.26
N LEU A 489 -14.61 11.23 4.61
CA LEU A 489 -13.54 10.53 3.90
C LEU A 489 -14.05 9.41 2.98
N ARG A 490 -15.19 9.62 2.33
CA ARG A 490 -15.76 8.62 1.42
C ARG A 490 -14.89 8.43 0.18
N GLN A 491 -15.01 7.25 -0.45
CA GLN A 491 -14.29 6.93 -1.68
C GLN A 491 -14.78 7.76 -2.88
N ASP A 492 -16.08 8.07 -2.91
CA ASP A 492 -16.75 8.83 -3.98
C ASP A 492 -16.30 10.29 -4.03
N ASN A 493 -16.01 10.92 -2.89
CA ASN A 493 -15.67 12.34 -2.81
C ASN A 493 -14.17 12.63 -2.71
N ALA A 494 -13.29 11.66 -2.98
CA ALA A 494 -11.85 11.87 -2.85
C ALA A 494 -11.35 12.97 -3.80
N ASP A 495 -11.91 13.10 -4.99
CA ASP A 495 -11.56 14.16 -5.94
C ASP A 495 -11.99 15.55 -5.44
N LEU A 496 -13.19 15.67 -4.85
CA LEU A 496 -13.65 16.94 -4.26
C LEU A 496 -12.73 17.44 -3.14
N ARG A 497 -12.12 16.51 -2.38
CA ARG A 497 -11.22 16.86 -1.27
C ARG A 497 -9.79 17.14 -1.72
N LEU A 498 -9.27 16.39 -2.70
CA LEU A 498 -7.83 16.30 -2.96
C LEU A 498 -7.41 16.77 -4.36
N THR A 499 -8.28 16.71 -5.37
CA THR A 499 -7.92 17.20 -6.71
C THR A 499 -7.60 18.71 -6.75
N PRO A 500 -8.29 19.60 -5.99
CA PRO A 500 -7.85 20.99 -5.88
C PRO A 500 -6.41 21.13 -5.38
N LYS A 501 -6.02 20.33 -4.37
CA LYS A 501 -4.65 20.30 -3.83
C LYS A 501 -3.65 19.78 -4.88
N ALA A 502 -4.04 18.77 -5.67
CA ALA A 502 -3.21 18.26 -6.76
C ALA A 502 -2.98 19.32 -7.87
N ILE A 503 -3.99 20.15 -8.14
CA ILE A 503 -3.89 21.27 -9.08
C ILE A 503 -2.89 22.33 -8.55
N GLU A 504 -3.00 22.71 -7.28
CA GLU A 504 -2.09 23.67 -6.63
C GLU A 504 -0.63 23.17 -6.61
N LEU A 505 -0.43 21.87 -6.38
CA LEU A 505 0.88 21.22 -6.40
C LEU A 505 1.48 21.10 -7.81
N GLY A 506 0.66 21.15 -8.86
CA GLY A 506 1.08 20.88 -10.25
C GLY A 506 1.09 19.38 -10.60
N LEU A 507 0.45 18.53 -9.80
CA LEU A 507 0.33 17.09 -10.05
C LEU A 507 -0.88 16.70 -10.91
N ALA A 508 -1.92 17.53 -10.97
CA ALA A 508 -3.07 17.27 -11.80
C ALA A 508 -2.76 17.50 -13.28
N SER A 509 -3.10 16.52 -14.14
CA SER A 509 -3.10 16.70 -15.59
C SER A 509 -4.21 17.66 -16.03
N SER A 510 -4.15 18.17 -17.26
CA SER A 510 -5.25 18.96 -17.86
C SER A 510 -6.56 18.19 -17.88
N GLU A 511 -6.50 16.90 -18.30
CA GLU A 511 -7.66 16.00 -18.29
C GLU A 511 -8.29 15.88 -16.89
N ARG A 512 -7.47 15.71 -15.84
CA ARG A 512 -7.95 15.62 -14.44
C ARG A 512 -8.63 16.92 -14.00
N ARG A 513 -8.02 18.07 -14.31
CA ARG A 513 -8.60 19.38 -13.98
C ARG A 513 -9.96 19.56 -14.66
N GLU A 514 -10.03 19.32 -15.96
CA GLU A 514 -11.25 19.49 -16.76
C GLU A 514 -12.37 18.53 -16.29
N ALA A 515 -12.00 17.26 -16.00
CA ALA A 515 -12.94 16.27 -15.47
C ALA A 515 -13.47 16.71 -14.10
N PHE A 516 -12.60 17.15 -13.19
CA PHE A 516 -12.98 17.64 -11.86
C PHE A 516 -13.92 18.86 -11.95
N GLU A 517 -13.56 19.86 -12.75
CA GLU A 517 -14.36 21.07 -12.93
C GLU A 517 -15.73 20.76 -13.52
N ARG A 518 -15.79 19.84 -14.51
CA ARG A 518 -17.05 19.37 -15.11
C ARG A 518 -17.92 18.65 -14.08
N THR A 519 -17.37 17.64 -13.38
CA THR A 519 -18.11 16.85 -12.40
C THR A 519 -18.64 17.73 -11.28
N ASN A 520 -17.81 18.60 -10.70
CA ASN A 520 -18.23 19.49 -9.62
C ASN A 520 -19.35 20.45 -10.07
N ARG A 521 -19.23 21.04 -11.25
CA ARG A 521 -20.25 21.94 -11.82
C ARG A 521 -21.56 21.21 -12.05
N LEU A 522 -21.54 20.04 -12.66
CA LEU A 522 -22.74 19.26 -12.98
C LEU A 522 -23.43 18.70 -11.74
N THR A 523 -22.65 18.23 -10.74
CA THR A 523 -23.20 17.81 -9.45
C THR A 523 -23.95 18.95 -8.76
N GLN A 524 -23.32 20.13 -8.71
CA GLN A 524 -23.98 21.29 -8.12
C GLN A 524 -25.22 21.72 -8.91
N HIS A 525 -25.16 21.68 -10.24
CA HIS A 525 -26.29 22.03 -11.12
C HIS A 525 -27.49 21.08 -10.89
N LEU A 526 -27.23 19.77 -10.77
CA LEU A 526 -28.26 18.79 -10.44
C LEU A 526 -28.87 19.00 -9.03
N ILE A 527 -28.03 19.27 -8.03
CA ILE A 527 -28.48 19.58 -6.68
C ILE A 527 -29.38 20.82 -6.68
N ASP A 528 -29.01 21.86 -7.40
CA ASP A 528 -29.78 23.11 -7.48
C ASP A 528 -31.10 22.93 -8.21
N PHE A 529 -31.16 22.14 -9.30
CA PHE A 529 -32.39 21.73 -9.95
C PHE A 529 -33.34 21.02 -8.96
N ILE A 530 -32.85 20.02 -8.23
CA ILE A 530 -33.63 19.25 -7.24
C ILE A 530 -34.13 20.15 -6.11
N ARG A 531 -33.38 21.16 -5.66
CA ARG A 531 -33.80 22.12 -4.63
C ARG A 531 -34.88 23.06 -5.12
N GLN A 532 -34.84 23.48 -6.37
CA GLN A 532 -35.80 24.44 -6.94
C GLN A 532 -37.10 23.76 -7.34
N ARG A 533 -37.06 22.53 -7.81
CA ARG A 533 -38.22 21.77 -8.29
C ARG A 533 -39.16 21.41 -7.14
N SER A 534 -40.45 21.67 -7.34
CA SER A 534 -41.53 21.21 -6.44
C SER A 534 -42.40 20.20 -7.23
N VAL A 535 -42.84 19.15 -6.54
CA VAL A 535 -43.65 18.07 -7.13
C VAL A 535 -45.03 18.00 -6.47
N GLY A 536 -46.05 17.70 -7.28
CA GLY A 536 -47.40 17.45 -6.86
C GLY A 536 -47.63 15.98 -6.47
N LYS A 537 -48.74 15.72 -5.78
CA LYS A 537 -49.11 14.34 -5.39
C LYS A 537 -49.40 13.44 -6.59
N GLU A 538 -49.94 14.00 -7.65
CA GLU A 538 -50.29 13.28 -8.90
C GLU A 538 -49.03 12.80 -9.65
N GLU A 539 -47.93 13.54 -9.54
CA GLU A 539 -46.70 13.24 -10.24
C GLU A 539 -45.91 12.07 -9.61
N ILE A 540 -46.00 11.91 -8.25
CA ILE A 540 -45.03 11.08 -7.52
C ILE A 540 -45.63 10.01 -6.64
N ASN A 541 -46.93 10.12 -6.22
CA ASN A 541 -47.50 9.19 -5.27
C ASN A 541 -47.53 7.74 -5.75
N GLY A 542 -47.68 7.49 -7.06
CA GLY A 542 -47.55 6.14 -7.61
C GLY A 542 -46.20 5.51 -7.34
N TYR A 543 -45.12 6.27 -7.51
CA TYR A 543 -43.77 5.84 -7.23
C TYR A 543 -43.56 5.66 -5.71
N LEU A 544 -43.98 6.61 -4.88
CA LEU A 544 -43.82 6.51 -3.44
C LEU A 544 -44.52 5.26 -2.84
N GLN A 545 -45.73 4.96 -3.33
CA GLN A 545 -46.47 3.75 -2.94
C GLN A 545 -45.75 2.47 -3.38
N SER A 546 -45.17 2.45 -4.62
CA SER A 546 -44.49 1.28 -5.14
C SER A 546 -43.26 0.89 -4.31
N ILE A 547 -42.62 1.86 -3.67
CA ILE A 547 -41.44 1.64 -2.80
C ILE A 547 -41.81 1.59 -1.32
N GLY A 548 -43.11 1.52 -0.96
CA GLY A 548 -43.60 1.42 0.43
C GLY A 548 -43.43 2.70 1.27
N THR A 549 -43.32 3.86 0.61
CA THR A 549 -43.17 5.16 1.28
C THR A 549 -44.51 5.90 1.30
N ASN A 550 -44.79 6.64 2.37
CA ASN A 550 -46.05 7.38 2.55
C ASN A 550 -46.28 8.36 1.38
N PRO A 551 -47.49 8.38 0.82
CA PRO A 551 -47.83 9.32 -0.26
C PRO A 551 -47.82 10.77 0.26
N LEU A 552 -47.76 11.72 -0.68
CA LEU A 552 -47.88 13.13 -0.39
C LEU A 552 -49.36 13.53 -0.27
N GLU A 553 -49.65 14.36 0.72
CA GLU A 553 -50.97 15.03 0.88
C GLU A 553 -51.01 16.35 0.10
N GLN A 554 -49.91 17.04 -0.03
CA GLN A 554 -49.70 18.32 -0.70
C GLN A 554 -48.36 18.39 -1.41
N GLY A 555 -48.17 19.34 -2.34
CA GLY A 555 -46.91 19.57 -3.04
C GLY A 555 -45.75 19.81 -2.07
N ARG A 556 -44.56 19.28 -2.45
CA ARG A 556 -43.33 19.38 -1.68
C ARG A 556 -42.14 19.66 -2.61
N LYS A 557 -41.06 20.17 -2.01
CA LYS A 557 -39.77 20.26 -2.74
C LYS A 557 -39.23 18.87 -3.04
N LEU A 558 -38.73 18.67 -4.26
CA LEU A 558 -38.13 17.40 -4.67
C LEU A 558 -36.96 17.03 -3.75
N TYR A 559 -36.23 18.02 -3.27
CA TYR A 559 -35.17 17.88 -2.26
C TYR A 559 -35.65 17.15 -0.99
N ASP A 560 -36.83 17.57 -0.45
CA ASP A 560 -37.39 16.96 0.78
C ASP A 560 -37.90 15.54 0.53
N ILE A 561 -38.31 15.24 -0.69
CA ILE A 561 -38.75 13.90 -1.10
C ILE A 561 -37.54 12.96 -1.16
N LEU A 562 -36.42 13.40 -1.74
CA LEU A 562 -35.21 12.61 -1.87
C LEU A 562 -34.60 12.23 -0.50
N LEU A 563 -34.87 12.99 0.56
CA LEU A 563 -34.45 12.65 1.94
C LEU A 563 -35.19 11.45 2.54
N ARG A 564 -36.29 10.98 1.92
CA ARG A 564 -37.06 9.83 2.41
C ARG A 564 -36.35 8.51 2.14
N ASN A 565 -36.48 7.54 3.02
CA ASN A 565 -35.93 6.20 2.82
C ASN A 565 -36.52 5.55 1.58
N GLY A 566 -35.64 4.89 0.81
CA GLY A 566 -36.00 4.17 -0.41
C GLY A 566 -36.17 5.05 -1.66
N VAL A 567 -36.27 6.37 -1.52
CA VAL A 567 -36.30 7.28 -2.68
C VAL A 567 -34.89 7.46 -3.23
N SER A 568 -34.73 7.36 -4.55
CA SER A 568 -33.47 7.61 -5.26
C SER A 568 -33.69 8.55 -6.45
N ILE A 569 -32.64 9.24 -6.89
CA ILE A 569 -32.71 10.08 -8.10
C ILE A 569 -33.06 9.19 -9.29
N GLU A 570 -32.42 8.03 -9.44
CA GLU A 570 -32.73 7.06 -10.49
C GLU A 570 -34.22 6.65 -10.49
N GLY A 571 -34.78 6.32 -9.31
CA GLY A 571 -36.20 5.99 -9.19
C GLY A 571 -37.12 7.18 -9.56
N LEU A 572 -36.72 8.40 -9.22
CA LEU A 572 -37.46 9.61 -9.55
C LEU A 572 -37.43 9.91 -11.06
N THR A 573 -36.40 9.58 -11.82
CA THR A 573 -36.35 9.77 -13.26
C THR A 573 -37.37 8.91 -14.02
N THR A 574 -37.84 7.81 -13.40
CA THR A 574 -38.86 6.94 -14.03
C THR A 574 -40.26 7.59 -14.06
N VAL A 575 -40.49 8.58 -13.20
CA VAL A 575 -41.82 9.25 -13.08
C VAL A 575 -41.78 10.75 -13.36
N LEU A 576 -40.62 11.38 -13.26
CA LEU A 576 -40.43 12.81 -13.50
C LEU A 576 -39.66 13.00 -14.82
N SER A 577 -40.42 13.27 -15.90
CA SER A 577 -39.84 13.43 -17.24
C SER A 577 -38.91 14.63 -17.37
N ASP A 578 -39.19 15.72 -16.62
CA ASP A 578 -38.33 16.92 -16.60
C ASP A 578 -37.00 16.67 -15.92
N LEU A 579 -36.94 15.87 -14.84
CA LEU A 579 -35.68 15.44 -14.19
C LEU A 579 -34.88 14.52 -15.13
N ASN A 580 -35.55 13.58 -15.80
CA ASN A 580 -34.92 12.69 -16.77
C ASN A 580 -34.33 13.49 -17.94
N SER A 581 -35.12 14.42 -18.52
CA SER A 581 -34.63 15.30 -19.59
C SER A 581 -33.46 16.16 -19.14
N PHE A 582 -33.51 16.73 -17.92
CA PHE A 582 -32.43 17.54 -17.37
C PHE A 582 -31.11 16.73 -17.28
N ILE A 583 -31.18 15.49 -16.83
CA ILE A 583 -29.98 14.61 -16.71
C ILE A 583 -29.44 14.32 -18.11
N HIS A 584 -30.27 13.96 -19.07
CA HIS A 584 -29.83 13.65 -20.43
C HIS A 584 -29.31 14.86 -21.20
N GLU A 585 -30.00 16.01 -21.15
CA GLU A 585 -29.61 17.23 -21.85
C GLU A 585 -28.29 17.84 -21.36
N ASN A 586 -27.94 17.62 -20.07
CA ASN A 586 -26.70 18.08 -19.49
C ASN A 586 -25.59 17.03 -19.49
N ASP A 587 -25.81 15.86 -20.07
CA ASP A 587 -24.86 14.74 -20.16
C ASP A 587 -24.32 14.38 -18.73
N ILE A 588 -25.26 14.23 -17.78
CA ILE A 588 -24.98 13.85 -16.38
C ILE A 588 -24.91 12.33 -16.31
N ASP A 589 -23.76 11.81 -15.90
CA ASP A 589 -23.52 10.38 -15.77
C ASP A 589 -23.94 9.81 -14.40
N GLU A 590 -23.91 8.46 -14.28
CA GLU A 590 -24.33 7.76 -13.06
C GLU A 590 -23.46 8.17 -11.84
N GLU A 591 -22.16 8.46 -12.00
CA GLU A 591 -21.27 8.87 -10.91
C GLU A 591 -21.68 10.24 -10.34
N ILE A 592 -22.06 11.19 -11.22
CA ILE A 592 -22.55 12.52 -10.81
C ILE A 592 -23.90 12.41 -10.10
N VAL A 593 -24.80 11.55 -10.61
CA VAL A 593 -26.11 11.28 -9.97
C VAL A 593 -25.92 10.71 -8.57
N GLU A 594 -25.06 9.72 -8.41
CA GLU A 594 -24.75 9.09 -7.12
C GLU A 594 -24.15 10.10 -6.13
N GLU A 595 -23.17 10.90 -6.56
CA GLU A 595 -22.55 11.93 -5.71
C GLU A 595 -23.57 13.01 -5.28
N ALA A 596 -24.41 13.49 -6.19
CA ALA A 596 -25.47 14.45 -5.87
C ALA A 596 -26.46 13.88 -4.83
N GLU A 597 -26.89 12.63 -5.01
CA GLU A 597 -27.79 11.94 -4.08
C GLU A 597 -27.15 11.79 -2.68
N ILE A 598 -25.88 11.38 -2.62
CA ILE A 598 -25.14 11.24 -1.37
C ILE A 598 -25.00 12.60 -0.67
N GLN A 599 -24.61 13.66 -1.38
CA GLN A 599 -24.49 14.99 -0.79
C GLN A 599 -25.82 15.49 -0.21
N ILE A 600 -26.95 15.25 -0.88
CA ILE A 600 -28.28 15.62 -0.38
C ILE A 600 -28.64 14.81 0.86
N LYS A 601 -28.58 13.49 0.78
CA LYS A 601 -29.03 12.58 1.85
C LYS A 601 -28.19 12.66 3.13
N TYR A 602 -26.89 12.86 2.97
CA TYR A 602 -25.96 12.87 4.10
C TYR A 602 -25.58 14.28 4.58
N ARG A 603 -26.18 15.33 4.03
CA ARG A 603 -25.84 16.73 4.33
C ARG A 603 -25.78 17.01 5.85
N GLY A 604 -26.79 16.64 6.61
CA GLY A 604 -26.83 16.91 8.04
C GLY A 604 -25.73 16.19 8.83
N TYR A 605 -25.39 14.97 8.41
CA TYR A 605 -24.27 14.22 9.00
C TYR A 605 -22.93 14.84 8.63
N ILE A 606 -22.74 15.26 7.37
CA ILE A 606 -21.53 15.92 6.88
C ILE A 606 -21.30 17.23 7.63
N GLU A 607 -22.33 18.09 7.78
CA GLU A 607 -22.24 19.35 8.50
C GLU A 607 -21.87 19.13 9.98
N ARG A 608 -22.46 18.12 10.62
CA ARG A 608 -22.14 17.75 12.02
C ARG A 608 -20.71 17.27 12.18
N GLU A 609 -20.23 16.38 11.30
CA GLU A 609 -18.83 15.90 11.37
C GLU A 609 -17.84 17.02 11.08
N ARG A 610 -18.11 17.91 10.14
CA ARG A 610 -17.28 19.10 9.89
C ARG A 610 -17.14 19.97 11.13
N PHE A 611 -18.24 20.22 11.82
CA PHE A 611 -18.21 20.99 13.06
C PHE A 611 -17.37 20.34 14.16
N ILE A 612 -17.44 19.01 14.28
CA ILE A 612 -16.60 18.25 15.22
C ILE A 612 -15.13 18.33 14.81
N ALA A 613 -14.84 18.14 13.54
CA ALA A 613 -13.49 18.23 12.99
C ALA A 613 -12.86 19.62 13.23
N GLU A 614 -13.61 20.68 13.00
CA GLU A 614 -13.14 22.06 13.27
C GLU A 614 -12.79 22.29 14.75
N LYS A 615 -13.58 21.73 15.67
CA LYS A 615 -13.25 21.78 17.11
C LYS A 615 -11.94 21.08 17.42
N MET A 616 -11.71 19.91 16.81
CA MET A 616 -10.48 19.14 17.01
C MET A 616 -9.27 19.81 16.36
N ARG A 617 -9.44 20.49 15.21
CA ARG A 617 -8.36 21.29 14.59
C ARG A 617 -7.83 22.39 15.51
N ARG A 618 -8.61 22.91 16.42
CA ARG A 618 -8.13 23.87 17.43
C ARG A 618 -7.05 23.26 18.32
N LEU A 619 -7.16 21.98 18.66
CA LEU A 619 -6.14 21.26 19.42
C LEU A 619 -4.85 21.04 18.59
N GLU A 620 -4.99 20.86 17.27
CA GLU A 620 -3.84 20.75 16.35
C GLU A 620 -3.09 22.09 16.19
N ASN A 621 -3.75 23.21 16.43
CA ASN A 621 -3.11 24.51 16.34
C ASN A 621 -2.31 24.87 17.61
N ILE A 622 -2.52 24.16 18.74
CA ILE A 622 -1.78 24.38 19.98
C ILE A 622 -0.51 23.57 19.95
N ARG A 623 0.60 24.25 19.68
CA ARG A 623 1.92 23.64 19.56
C ARG A 623 2.53 23.32 20.91
N LEU A 624 3.14 22.16 21.02
CA LEU A 624 3.96 21.72 22.15
C LEU A 624 5.42 22.04 21.85
N ARG A 625 6.18 22.44 22.86
CA ARG A 625 7.60 22.72 22.70
C ARG A 625 8.38 21.42 22.58
N PRO A 626 9.25 21.24 21.58
CA PRO A 626 9.99 20.00 21.36
C PRO A 626 10.92 19.61 22.52
N ASP A 627 11.43 20.63 23.23
CA ASP A 627 12.37 20.53 24.36
C ASP A 627 11.68 20.50 25.73
N PHE A 628 10.32 20.43 25.76
CA PHE A 628 9.60 20.49 27.02
C PHE A 628 9.79 19.21 27.84
N ASP A 629 10.17 19.38 29.12
CA ASP A 629 10.27 18.27 30.06
C ASP A 629 8.89 17.94 30.66
N TYR A 630 8.24 16.94 30.14
CA TYR A 630 6.94 16.46 30.62
C TYR A 630 6.99 15.90 32.06
N ASN A 631 8.18 15.52 32.57
CA ASN A 631 8.32 15.05 33.94
C ASN A 631 8.12 16.18 34.97
N ALA A 632 8.31 17.42 34.55
CA ALA A 632 8.05 18.60 35.40
C ALA A 632 6.55 18.79 35.69
N LEU A 633 5.65 18.27 34.85
CA LEU A 633 4.19 18.35 35.04
C LEU A 633 3.69 17.17 35.89
N THR A 634 3.77 17.30 37.22
CA THR A 634 3.36 16.26 38.18
C THR A 634 1.87 15.93 38.11
N SER A 635 1.05 16.82 37.54
CA SER A 635 -0.40 16.59 37.31
C SER A 635 -0.73 15.64 36.18
N LEU A 636 0.27 15.30 35.32
CA LEU A 636 0.13 14.26 34.32
C LEU A 636 0.31 12.88 34.95
N THR A 637 -0.37 11.88 34.42
CA THR A 637 -0.16 10.47 34.80
C THR A 637 1.28 10.05 34.47
N ILE A 638 1.83 9.06 35.19
CA ILE A 638 3.18 8.55 34.96
C ILE A 638 3.30 8.01 33.53
N GLU A 639 2.28 7.28 33.06
CA GLU A 639 2.22 6.73 31.71
C GLU A 639 2.23 7.84 30.67
N ALA A 640 1.43 8.89 30.84
CA ALA A 640 1.40 10.04 29.92
C ALA A 640 2.76 10.74 29.86
N ARG A 641 3.39 11.00 31.00
CA ARG A 641 4.74 11.62 31.04
C ARG A 641 5.78 10.83 30.26
N GLN A 642 5.83 9.51 30.48
CA GLN A 642 6.78 8.63 29.77
C GLN A 642 6.51 8.61 28.25
N LYS A 643 5.25 8.51 27.83
CA LYS A 643 4.89 8.46 26.42
C LYS A 643 5.09 9.79 25.72
N LEU A 644 4.69 10.90 26.33
CA LEU A 644 4.91 12.25 25.80
C LEU A 644 6.40 12.57 25.67
N SER A 645 7.21 12.20 26.66
CA SER A 645 8.67 12.39 26.61
C SER A 645 9.34 11.57 25.51
N ARG A 646 8.84 10.34 25.24
CA ARG A 646 9.37 9.46 24.19
C ARG A 646 8.93 9.89 22.79
N ILE A 647 7.65 10.22 22.62
CA ILE A 647 7.04 10.48 21.29
C ILE A 647 7.27 11.92 20.87
N LYS A 648 7.32 12.85 21.83
CA LYS A 648 7.48 14.30 21.62
C LYS A 648 6.47 14.85 20.59
N PRO A 649 5.15 14.75 20.86
CA PRO A 649 4.13 15.24 19.94
C PRO A 649 4.30 16.73 19.72
N GLN A 650 4.03 17.19 18.49
CA GLN A 650 4.18 18.61 18.11
C GLN A 650 2.97 19.46 18.49
N THR A 651 1.80 18.82 18.71
CA THR A 651 0.55 19.49 19.03
C THR A 651 -0.21 18.78 20.14
N ILE A 652 -1.13 19.49 20.80
CA ILE A 652 -2.04 18.87 21.79
C ILE A 652 -2.95 17.84 21.09
N GLY A 653 -3.37 18.09 19.86
CA GLY A 653 -4.14 17.11 19.07
C GLY A 653 -3.39 15.80 18.88
N GLN A 654 -2.12 15.85 18.53
CA GLN A 654 -1.27 14.65 18.46
C GLN A 654 -1.14 13.96 19.81
N ALA A 655 -0.91 14.72 20.89
CA ALA A 655 -0.82 14.18 22.24
C ALA A 655 -2.10 13.43 22.64
N SER A 656 -3.26 13.92 22.26
CA SER A 656 -4.57 13.30 22.60
C SER A 656 -4.79 11.92 21.93
N ARG A 657 -4.06 11.62 20.86
CA ARG A 657 -4.15 10.33 20.13
C ARG A 657 -3.15 9.28 20.60
N ILE A 658 -2.23 9.64 21.49
CA ILE A 658 -1.25 8.71 22.04
C ILE A 658 -1.96 7.74 23.01
N PRO A 659 -1.94 6.42 22.80
CA PRO A 659 -2.52 5.47 23.72
C PRO A 659 -1.91 5.60 25.12
N GLY A 660 -2.75 5.78 26.14
CA GLY A 660 -2.33 5.99 27.53
C GLY A 660 -2.15 7.46 27.94
N VAL A 661 -2.43 8.42 27.04
CA VAL A 661 -2.65 9.81 27.39
C VAL A 661 -4.16 10.01 27.53
N SER A 662 -4.61 10.31 28.75
CA SER A 662 -6.03 10.42 29.09
C SER A 662 -6.61 11.80 28.76
N PRO A 663 -7.93 11.95 28.64
CA PRO A 663 -8.57 13.29 28.54
C PRO A 663 -8.21 14.24 29.69
N ALA A 664 -7.94 13.70 30.88
CA ALA A 664 -7.48 14.50 32.02
C ALA A 664 -6.07 15.04 31.78
N ASP A 665 -5.14 14.22 31.24
CA ASP A 665 -3.80 14.67 30.88
C ASP A 665 -3.85 15.76 29.78
N ILE A 666 -4.76 15.62 28.80
CA ILE A 666 -4.96 16.65 27.76
C ILE A 666 -5.45 17.96 28.37
N ASN A 667 -6.36 17.92 29.35
CA ASN A 667 -6.79 19.14 30.05
C ASN A 667 -5.62 19.82 30.79
N VAL A 668 -4.72 19.06 31.40
CA VAL A 668 -3.48 19.61 32.00
C VAL A 668 -2.63 20.33 30.96
N LEU A 669 -2.42 19.68 29.80
CA LEU A 669 -1.65 20.28 28.70
C LEU A 669 -2.35 21.55 28.15
N LEU A 670 -3.69 21.53 28.01
CA LEU A 670 -4.47 22.71 27.56
C LEU A 670 -4.33 23.89 28.53
N ILE A 671 -4.35 23.66 29.85
CA ILE A 671 -4.18 24.71 30.85
C ILE A 671 -2.77 25.29 30.78
N PHE A 672 -1.77 24.45 30.50
CA PHE A 672 -0.37 24.88 30.47
C PHE A 672 0.03 25.55 29.16
N PHE A 673 -0.36 25.01 28.01
CA PHE A 673 0.05 25.48 26.69
C PHE A 673 -1.05 26.25 25.92
N GLY A 674 -2.29 26.16 26.36
CA GLY A 674 -3.44 26.76 25.66
C GLY A 674 -3.67 28.25 25.93
N ARG A 675 -2.74 28.89 26.66
CA ARG A 675 -2.81 30.34 27.01
C ARG A 675 -2.05 31.19 26.04
#